data_15cff7944caecc00768941b4bad4224f
#
_entry.id   15cff7944caecc00768941b4bad4224f
#
_cell.length_a   1.000
_cell.length_b   1.000
_cell.length_c   1.000
_cell.angle_alpha   90.00
_cell.angle_beta   90.00
_cell.angle_gamma   90.00
#
_symmetry.space_group_name_H-M   'P 1'
#
loop_
_entity.id
_entity.type
_entity.pdbx_description
1 polymer ?
#
loop_
_entity_poly.entity_id
_entity_poly.type
_entity_poly.pdbx_seq_one_letter_code
_entity_poly.pdbx_strand_id
1 'polypeptide(L)'
;MKLTDHGVFLCGGVPKQTAPLTPDEGRRRTMAYRILQAHNQSGDERQLRIRFDAMLSHDITYVGIIQQARASGMKEFPLPYALTNCHNSLCAVGGTINEDDHVFGLSAAKKYGGIYVPANQSVIHSYAREQMAACGAMILGSDSHTRYGALGTMAVGEGGPELAKQLLRHTWDAPLPEVVLVYVTGTPRRGVGPHDAAIALVKATFASSFVKNRVLEFAGPGIAKLPIDFRNGIDVMTTETTCLSSIWETDEETKRFFEVHGRPEAYKKLSPEDGAYYDRMIELDLSQLEPMIALPFHPSNAYTIRDFLANAQELLAGVEAEAKKRWPKANVHLLDKIHDGGVWADQGIIAGCAGGMFDNIDEAAQILRGGSVGSGYFSMSVYPTSVPVSLALTRLGVTESLLETGAIIKPSFCGPCFGAGDVPSNNGLSLRHTTRNFPNREGSKPGEGQFAGVCLMDARSIAATARNGGRITPADELDYTPERHPYQFDKTVYARRVYNGFGHPQPETKLIMGPNITDWPRMYELGEHLLLELAAVIHDPVTTTDELIPSGETSSYRSNPLRLAEFTLSRRVPDYVPRAKEIAAKEAERREGSNPSDILAALSRVGDAEALLNTTQFGSCVFANKPGDGSAREQAASCQKVLGGLANICYEFATKRYRSNCINWGMLPFTLDAGTPFDYAPGDLVFVPDVRKRLEKGCEDFPAEVLRQTGEKAELLLHVKGLTPDERDILLDGCLMNYYAKRG
;
A
#
# COMPACT_ATOMS: atom_id res chain seq x y z
N MET A 1 -7.81 8.86 -22.22
CA MET A 1 -6.99 7.64 -22.26
C MET A 1 -7.63 6.58 -23.12
N LYS A 2 -6.82 5.74 -23.80
CA LYS A 2 -7.32 4.61 -24.59
C LYS A 2 -6.58 3.35 -24.14
N LEU A 3 -7.33 2.26 -23.94
CA LEU A 3 -6.80 0.95 -23.52
C LEU A 3 -6.77 0.00 -24.72
N THR A 4 -5.67 -0.73 -24.87
CA THR A 4 -5.46 -1.78 -25.88
C THR A 4 -5.14 -3.06 -25.14
N ASP A 5 -6.00 -4.06 -25.23
CA ASP A 5 -5.97 -5.32 -24.48
C ASP A 5 -5.22 -6.46 -25.18
N HIS A 6 -4.57 -6.18 -26.28
CA HIS A 6 -3.73 -7.10 -27.05
C HIS A 6 -2.30 -6.58 -27.15
N GLY A 7 -1.37 -7.47 -27.52
CA GLY A 7 0.05 -7.17 -27.60
C GLY A 7 0.40 -6.13 -28.64
N VAL A 8 1.41 -5.31 -28.30
CA VAL A 8 1.97 -4.27 -29.19
C VAL A 8 3.49 -4.30 -29.16
N PHE A 9 4.11 -3.92 -30.28
CA PHE A 9 5.55 -3.69 -30.38
C PHE A 9 5.85 -2.19 -30.42
N LEU A 10 6.90 -1.74 -29.75
CA LEU A 10 7.40 -0.38 -29.86
C LEU A 10 8.54 -0.34 -30.87
N CYS A 11 8.26 0.12 -32.11
CA CYS A 11 9.24 0.16 -33.19
C CYS A 11 9.49 1.60 -33.62
N GLY A 12 10.74 2.04 -33.60
CA GLY A 12 11.11 3.43 -33.86
C GLY A 12 10.44 4.43 -32.93
N GLY A 13 10.17 4.04 -31.67
CA GLY A 13 9.46 4.84 -30.68
C GLY A 13 7.96 4.97 -30.91
N VAL A 14 7.37 4.19 -31.82
CA VAL A 14 5.93 4.22 -32.13
C VAL A 14 5.32 2.84 -31.93
N PRO A 15 4.16 2.72 -31.24
CA PRO A 15 3.45 1.44 -31.09
C PRO A 15 2.97 0.88 -32.43
N LYS A 16 3.21 -0.42 -32.68
CA LYS A 16 2.78 -1.17 -33.87
C LYS A 16 2.23 -2.52 -33.45
N GLN A 17 1.31 -3.07 -34.25
CA GLN A 17 0.74 -4.40 -34.00
C GLN A 17 1.67 -5.54 -34.39
N THR A 18 2.59 -5.32 -35.33
CA THR A 18 3.51 -6.33 -35.84
C THR A 18 4.93 -5.79 -35.93
N ALA A 19 5.89 -6.68 -35.72
CA ALA A 19 7.33 -6.43 -35.92
C ALA A 19 7.98 -7.70 -36.50
N PRO A 20 9.19 -7.66 -37.04
CA PRO A 20 9.95 -8.83 -37.49
C PRO A 20 10.56 -9.63 -36.31
N LEU A 21 9.86 -9.70 -35.20
CA LEU A 21 10.26 -10.35 -33.94
C LEU A 21 9.07 -11.14 -33.37
N THR A 22 9.39 -12.19 -32.66
CA THR A 22 8.37 -12.88 -31.83
C THR A 22 8.07 -12.08 -30.55
N PRO A 23 6.91 -12.25 -29.93
CA PRO A 23 6.60 -11.64 -28.63
C PRO A 23 7.67 -11.92 -27.56
N ASP A 24 8.21 -13.13 -27.48
CA ASP A 24 9.23 -13.50 -26.49
C ASP A 24 10.56 -12.78 -26.73
N GLU A 25 10.98 -12.63 -27.98
CA GLU A 25 12.15 -11.81 -28.32
C GLU A 25 11.94 -10.34 -28.00
N GLY A 26 10.74 -9.82 -28.26
CA GLY A 26 10.37 -8.46 -27.95
C GLY A 26 10.28 -8.18 -26.43
N ARG A 27 9.76 -9.14 -25.62
CA ARG A 27 9.72 -8.99 -24.15
C ARG A 27 11.11 -8.75 -23.55
N ARG A 28 12.13 -9.45 -24.04
CA ARG A 28 13.53 -9.28 -23.58
C ARG A 28 14.08 -7.87 -23.81
N ARG A 29 13.43 -7.07 -24.66
CA ARG A 29 13.81 -5.70 -25.02
C ARG A 29 13.15 -4.63 -24.14
N THR A 30 12.21 -4.99 -23.29
CA THR A 30 11.60 -4.07 -22.31
C THR A 30 12.59 -3.72 -21.20
N MET A 31 12.48 -2.52 -20.64
CA MET A 31 13.30 -2.12 -19.48
C MET A 31 12.99 -3.01 -18.28
N ALA A 32 11.71 -3.29 -18.05
CA ALA A 32 11.24 -4.14 -16.94
C ALA A 32 11.89 -5.52 -16.96
N TYR A 33 11.87 -6.21 -18.10
CA TYR A 33 12.50 -7.53 -18.23
C TYR A 33 14.00 -7.47 -17.91
N ARG A 34 14.72 -6.52 -18.51
CA ARG A 34 16.19 -6.40 -18.33
C ARG A 34 16.57 -6.12 -16.88
N ILE A 35 15.82 -5.27 -16.18
CA ILE A 35 16.06 -4.98 -14.75
C ILE A 35 15.77 -6.22 -13.91
N LEU A 36 14.62 -6.89 -14.12
CA LEU A 36 14.26 -8.10 -13.39
C LEU A 36 15.29 -9.21 -13.59
N GLN A 37 15.75 -9.46 -14.82
CA GLN A 37 16.75 -10.49 -15.08
C GLN A 37 18.13 -10.16 -14.50
N ALA A 38 18.51 -8.88 -14.46
CA ALA A 38 19.76 -8.46 -13.82
C ALA A 38 19.80 -8.75 -12.29
N HIS A 39 18.65 -8.84 -11.64
CA HIS A 39 18.50 -9.13 -10.21
C HIS A 39 18.06 -10.57 -9.91
N ASN A 40 17.81 -11.36 -10.95
CA ASN A 40 17.32 -12.72 -10.83
C ASN A 40 18.45 -13.72 -10.50
N GLN A 41 18.29 -14.46 -9.41
CA GLN A 41 19.25 -15.46 -8.94
C GLN A 41 18.83 -16.90 -9.30
N SER A 42 17.65 -17.10 -9.92
CA SER A 42 17.11 -18.45 -10.13
C SER A 42 17.76 -19.20 -11.30
N GLY A 43 18.29 -18.50 -12.30
CA GLY A 43 18.66 -19.07 -13.60
C GLY A 43 17.48 -19.41 -14.50
N ASP A 44 16.23 -19.26 -14.03
CA ASP A 44 15.00 -19.42 -14.82
C ASP A 44 14.43 -18.03 -15.14
N GLU A 45 14.27 -17.71 -16.42
CA GLU A 45 13.76 -16.42 -16.88
C GLU A 45 12.29 -16.20 -16.50
N ARG A 46 11.53 -17.26 -16.22
CA ARG A 46 10.08 -17.20 -15.94
C ARG A 46 9.72 -17.29 -14.45
N GLN A 47 10.59 -17.92 -13.64
CA GLN A 47 10.44 -18.03 -12.19
C GLN A 47 11.56 -17.25 -11.52
N LEU A 48 11.26 -16.00 -11.15
CA LEU A 48 12.25 -15.07 -10.63
C LEU A 48 12.53 -15.31 -9.16
N ARG A 49 13.80 -15.19 -8.78
CA ARG A 49 14.31 -15.11 -7.41
C ARG A 49 15.12 -13.82 -7.27
N ILE A 50 14.46 -12.76 -6.84
CA ILE A 50 15.02 -11.40 -6.87
C ILE A 50 15.75 -11.08 -5.56
N ARG A 51 16.96 -10.53 -5.69
CA ARG A 51 17.64 -9.78 -4.63
C ARG A 51 17.57 -8.30 -4.93
N PHE A 52 17.17 -7.53 -3.94
CA PHE A 52 17.09 -6.08 -4.03
C PHE A 52 18.42 -5.43 -3.67
N ASP A 53 18.68 -4.23 -4.21
CA ASP A 53 19.88 -3.43 -3.92
C ASP A 53 19.77 -2.67 -2.61
N ALA A 54 18.55 -2.30 -2.21
CA ALA A 54 18.28 -1.56 -0.99
C ALA A 54 16.87 -1.81 -0.46
N MET A 55 16.68 -1.48 0.81
CA MET A 55 15.38 -1.58 1.48
C MET A 55 15.06 -0.32 2.25
N LEU A 56 13.74 -0.10 2.48
CA LEU A 56 13.28 0.95 3.37
C LEU A 56 11.97 0.59 4.06
N SER A 57 11.82 1.08 5.28
CA SER A 57 10.62 0.90 6.11
C SER A 57 10.33 2.14 6.93
N HIS A 58 9.08 2.30 7.33
CA HIS A 58 8.66 3.36 8.23
C HIS A 58 8.39 2.85 9.65
N ASP A 59 8.26 3.77 10.59
CA ASP A 59 8.15 3.54 12.03
C ASP A 59 7.02 2.62 12.47
N ILE A 60 5.93 2.52 11.71
CA ILE A 60 4.86 1.57 12.03
C ILE A 60 5.08 0.15 11.46
N THR A 61 6.24 -0.15 10.87
CA THR A 61 6.53 -1.46 10.29
C THR A 61 7.92 -2.02 10.65
N TYR A 62 8.97 -1.19 10.72
CA TYR A 62 10.33 -1.72 10.85
C TYR A 62 10.58 -2.48 12.16
N VAL A 63 9.90 -2.12 13.27
CA VAL A 63 10.08 -2.85 14.54
C VAL A 63 9.70 -4.31 14.36
N GLY A 64 8.49 -4.57 13.82
CA GLY A 64 8.02 -5.95 13.58
C GLY A 64 8.89 -6.71 12.59
N ILE A 65 9.38 -6.05 11.52
CA ILE A 65 10.28 -6.65 10.52
C ILE A 65 11.61 -7.05 11.17
N ILE A 66 12.23 -6.16 11.93
CA ILE A 66 13.50 -6.42 12.62
C ILE A 66 13.33 -7.52 13.68
N GLN A 67 12.24 -7.51 14.44
CA GLN A 67 11.91 -8.54 15.42
C GLN A 67 11.78 -9.91 14.75
N GLN A 68 11.11 -9.98 13.60
CA GLN A 68 10.95 -11.21 12.83
C GLN A 68 12.28 -11.72 12.27
N ALA A 69 13.08 -10.85 11.66
CA ALA A 69 14.40 -11.22 11.15
C ALA A 69 15.36 -11.64 12.27
N ARG A 70 15.32 -10.96 13.42
CA ARG A 70 16.10 -11.30 14.61
C ARG A 70 15.73 -12.67 15.16
N ALA A 71 14.43 -12.98 15.29
CA ALA A 71 13.96 -14.29 15.71
C ALA A 71 14.40 -15.42 14.77
N SER A 72 14.66 -15.09 13.50
CA SER A 72 15.16 -16.00 12.47
C SER A 72 16.70 -16.02 12.34
N GLY A 73 17.45 -15.40 13.25
CA GLY A 73 18.90 -15.47 13.32
C GLY A 73 19.69 -14.36 12.63
N MET A 74 19.07 -13.25 12.23
CA MET A 74 19.75 -12.11 11.62
C MET A 74 20.83 -11.52 12.54
N LYS A 75 22.02 -11.25 11.98
CA LYS A 75 23.17 -10.67 12.69
C LYS A 75 23.50 -9.23 12.27
N GLU A 76 23.24 -8.86 11.03
CA GLU A 76 23.50 -7.55 10.42
C GLU A 76 22.52 -7.29 9.28
N PHE A 77 22.39 -6.03 8.85
CA PHE A 77 21.67 -5.70 7.63
C PHE A 77 22.59 -5.94 6.42
N PRO A 78 22.23 -6.87 5.53
CA PRO A 78 23.13 -7.28 4.44
C PRO A 78 23.13 -6.31 3.24
N LEU A 79 22.24 -5.32 3.25
CA LEU A 79 22.06 -4.32 2.19
C LEU A 79 21.66 -2.98 2.86
N PRO A 80 21.79 -1.84 2.17
CA PRO A 80 21.33 -0.56 2.69
C PRO A 80 19.87 -0.63 3.13
N TYR A 81 19.59 -0.44 4.41
CA TYR A 81 18.24 -0.46 4.95
C TYR A 81 17.94 0.85 5.71
N ALA A 82 17.03 1.65 5.16
CA ALA A 82 16.62 2.91 5.75
C ALA A 82 15.36 2.73 6.63
N LEU A 83 15.49 3.13 7.90
CA LEU A 83 14.43 3.18 8.90
C LEU A 83 13.96 4.63 9.00
N THR A 84 12.78 4.93 8.46
CA THR A 84 12.24 6.29 8.40
C THR A 84 11.13 6.48 9.45
N ASN A 85 11.04 7.68 10.03
CA ASN A 85 10.11 8.00 11.11
C ASN A 85 9.13 9.10 10.65
N CYS A 86 8.22 8.75 9.77
CA CYS A 86 7.34 9.72 9.12
C CYS A 86 5.84 9.43 9.29
N HIS A 87 5.45 8.38 10.04
CA HIS A 87 4.07 7.97 10.20
C HIS A 87 3.56 8.12 11.63
N ASN A 88 4.42 8.20 12.65
CA ASN A 88 4.01 8.12 14.04
C ASN A 88 4.77 9.09 14.96
N SER A 89 4.44 9.08 16.25
CA SER A 89 5.15 9.78 17.31
C SER A 89 5.28 11.28 17.08
N LEU A 90 6.50 11.83 17.05
CA LEU A 90 6.77 13.26 16.86
C LEU A 90 6.14 13.88 15.60
N CYS A 91 5.68 13.06 14.67
CA CYS A 91 4.96 13.53 13.49
C CYS A 91 3.46 13.69 13.74
N ALA A 92 2.91 12.90 14.65
CA ALA A 92 1.49 12.91 15.01
C ALA A 92 1.33 13.22 16.51
N VAL A 93 0.10 13.35 16.96
CA VAL A 93 -0.24 13.43 18.39
C VAL A 93 -0.19 12.00 18.96
N GLY A 94 1.01 11.51 19.20
CA GLY A 94 1.25 10.21 19.81
C GLY A 94 1.58 10.32 21.28
N GLY A 95 1.89 9.20 21.89
CA GLY A 95 2.38 9.11 23.26
C GLY A 95 3.81 8.56 23.30
N THR A 96 4.36 8.40 24.49
CA THR A 96 5.66 7.79 24.75
C THR A 96 5.81 6.44 24.03
N ILE A 97 4.75 5.67 23.92
CA ILE A 97 4.66 4.39 23.19
C ILE A 97 5.14 4.50 21.72
N ASN A 98 4.94 5.61 21.08
CA ASN A 98 5.37 5.84 19.70
C ASN A 98 6.85 6.24 19.63
N GLU A 99 7.33 7.01 20.62
CA GLU A 99 8.75 7.35 20.71
C GLU A 99 9.63 6.12 20.99
N ASP A 100 9.12 5.14 21.73
CA ASP A 100 9.83 3.88 21.98
C ASP A 100 10.20 3.18 20.66
N ASP A 101 9.33 3.22 19.64
CA ASP A 101 9.63 2.70 18.30
C ASP A 101 10.82 3.43 17.65
N HIS A 102 10.89 4.75 17.80
CA HIS A 102 11.99 5.57 17.26
C HIS A 102 13.31 5.27 17.97
N VAL A 103 13.28 5.15 19.31
CA VAL A 103 14.45 4.78 20.11
C VAL A 103 14.93 3.36 19.76
N PHE A 104 14.00 2.41 19.60
CA PHE A 104 14.33 1.06 19.10
C PHE A 104 14.99 1.14 17.73
N GLY A 105 14.40 1.91 16.79
CA GLY A 105 14.89 2.05 15.41
C GLY A 105 16.33 2.54 15.35
N LEU A 106 16.68 3.59 16.13
CA LEU A 106 18.07 4.08 16.20
C LEU A 106 19.01 3.03 16.80
N SER A 107 18.61 2.35 17.88
CA SER A 107 19.42 1.30 18.50
C SER A 107 19.64 0.11 17.55
N ALA A 108 18.62 -0.26 16.76
CA ALA A 108 18.69 -1.30 15.74
C ALA A 108 19.58 -0.88 14.56
N ALA A 109 19.46 0.36 14.07
CA ALA A 109 20.33 0.87 13.01
C ALA A 109 21.81 0.83 13.43
N LYS A 110 22.12 1.19 14.67
CA LYS A 110 23.49 1.07 15.22
C LYS A 110 23.94 -0.38 15.30
N LYS A 111 23.12 -1.23 15.92
CA LYS A 111 23.46 -2.64 16.15
C LYS A 111 23.70 -3.40 14.85
N TYR A 112 22.81 -3.24 13.88
CA TYR A 112 22.80 -4.04 12.66
C TYR A 112 23.42 -3.33 11.44
N GLY A 113 23.86 -2.09 11.56
CA GLY A 113 24.46 -1.34 10.45
C GLY A 113 23.42 -0.77 9.48
N GLY A 114 22.42 -0.07 9.98
CA GLY A 114 21.37 0.54 9.18
C GLY A 114 21.46 2.04 9.01
N ILE A 115 20.50 2.61 8.30
CA ILE A 115 20.31 4.04 8.14
C ILE A 115 19.07 4.45 8.95
N TYR A 116 19.21 5.45 9.83
CA TYR A 116 18.09 5.95 10.63
C TYR A 116 17.77 7.40 10.26
N VAL A 117 16.56 7.61 9.74
CA VAL A 117 16.05 8.93 9.35
C VAL A 117 15.09 9.41 10.44
N PRO A 118 15.45 10.42 11.25
CA PRO A 118 14.60 10.91 12.32
C PRO A 118 13.25 11.48 11.84
N ALA A 119 12.30 11.59 12.78
CA ALA A 119 11.01 12.20 12.52
C ALA A 119 11.14 13.61 11.94
N ASN A 120 10.18 13.98 11.11
CA ASN A 120 10.06 15.28 10.44
C ASN A 120 11.19 15.62 9.44
N GLN A 121 12.13 14.69 9.15
CA GLN A 121 13.20 14.95 8.18
C GLN A 121 12.73 14.70 6.74
N SER A 122 11.99 13.64 6.51
CA SER A 122 11.47 13.29 5.19
C SER A 122 10.37 12.24 5.31
N VAL A 123 9.41 12.27 4.42
CA VAL A 123 8.57 11.10 4.20
C VAL A 123 9.39 10.00 3.52
N ILE A 124 9.03 8.75 3.78
CA ILE A 124 9.80 7.56 3.35
C ILE A 124 10.19 7.61 1.86
N HIS A 125 9.23 7.89 0.98
CA HIS A 125 9.47 7.83 -0.48
C HIS A 125 10.31 9.00 -0.99
N SER A 126 10.28 10.16 -0.35
CA SER A 126 11.13 11.27 -0.70
C SER A 126 12.57 11.03 -0.31
N TYR A 127 12.81 10.49 0.90
CA TYR A 127 14.15 10.06 1.28
C TYR A 127 14.72 9.04 0.29
N ALA A 128 13.91 8.05 -0.12
CA ALA A 128 14.33 7.06 -1.10
C ALA A 128 14.69 7.68 -2.46
N ARG A 129 13.86 8.58 -2.98
CA ARG A 129 14.12 9.30 -4.24
C ARG A 129 15.39 10.12 -4.17
N GLU A 130 15.55 10.89 -3.10
CA GLU A 130 16.66 11.83 -2.90
C GLU A 130 17.99 11.10 -2.61
N GLN A 131 17.98 9.95 -1.90
CA GLN A 131 19.20 9.34 -1.35
C GLN A 131 19.49 7.90 -1.82
N MET A 132 18.50 7.14 -2.30
CA MET A 132 18.66 5.69 -2.53
C MET A 132 18.39 5.26 -3.98
N ALA A 133 17.48 5.92 -4.69
CA ALA A 133 17.12 5.56 -6.06
C ALA A 133 18.33 5.67 -7.01
N ALA A 134 18.44 4.73 -7.95
CA ALA A 134 19.44 4.72 -9.01
C ALA A 134 18.87 4.01 -10.24
N CYS A 135 19.24 4.48 -11.45
CA CYS A 135 18.75 3.90 -12.69
C CYS A 135 19.18 2.43 -12.85
N GLY A 136 18.22 1.55 -13.04
CA GLY A 136 18.41 0.11 -13.18
C GLY A 136 18.47 -0.65 -11.85
N ALA A 137 18.39 0.02 -10.71
CA ALA A 137 18.34 -0.61 -9.40
C ALA A 137 16.93 -1.12 -9.06
N MET A 138 16.88 -2.03 -8.08
CA MET A 138 15.63 -2.52 -7.48
C MET A 138 15.59 -2.24 -5.97
N ILE A 139 14.47 -1.69 -5.49
CA ILE A 139 14.27 -1.35 -4.07
C ILE A 139 13.00 -2.03 -3.53
N LEU A 140 13.12 -2.64 -2.34
CA LEU A 140 12.01 -3.22 -1.61
C LEU A 140 11.62 -2.32 -0.43
N GLY A 141 10.34 -1.99 -0.31
CA GLY A 141 9.83 -1.19 0.80
C GLY A 141 8.67 -1.83 1.53
N SER A 142 8.51 -1.49 2.80
CA SER A 142 7.37 -1.94 3.61
C SER A 142 6.09 -1.13 3.35
N ASP A 143 6.19 -0.02 2.64
CA ASP A 143 5.05 0.79 2.23
C ASP A 143 4.57 0.43 0.82
N SER A 144 3.26 0.46 0.62
CA SER A 144 2.64 0.11 -0.66
C SER A 144 2.95 1.10 -1.79
N HIS A 145 3.29 2.37 -1.47
CA HIS A 145 3.66 3.39 -2.43
C HIS A 145 5.16 3.39 -2.76
N THR A 146 5.86 2.31 -2.49
CA THR A 146 7.26 2.11 -2.90
C THR A 146 7.32 2.04 -4.42
N ARG A 147 7.46 3.21 -5.06
CA ARG A 147 7.48 3.45 -6.51
C ARG A 147 8.50 4.54 -6.82
N TYR A 148 9.53 4.19 -7.59
CA TYR A 148 10.62 5.09 -7.98
C TYR A 148 10.95 4.93 -9.46
N GLY A 149 10.00 4.42 -10.24
CA GLY A 149 10.13 4.17 -11.67
C GLY A 149 10.50 5.42 -12.46
N ALA A 150 9.96 6.58 -12.09
CA ALA A 150 10.26 7.88 -12.69
C ALA A 150 11.76 8.25 -12.61
N LEU A 151 12.50 7.65 -11.67
CA LEU A 151 13.94 7.78 -11.50
C LEU A 151 14.72 6.58 -12.06
N GLY A 152 14.09 5.76 -12.90
CA GLY A 152 14.71 4.56 -13.46
C GLY A 152 14.95 3.43 -12.46
N THR A 153 14.34 3.47 -11.27
CA THR A 153 14.46 2.45 -10.23
C THR A 153 13.18 1.64 -10.14
N MET A 154 13.24 0.33 -10.39
CA MET A 154 12.09 -0.54 -10.19
C MET A 154 11.92 -0.82 -8.70
N ALA A 155 10.75 -0.49 -8.17
CA ALA A 155 10.51 -0.60 -6.73
C ALA A 155 9.22 -1.36 -6.44
N VAL A 156 9.26 -2.19 -5.38
CA VAL A 156 8.16 -3.05 -4.97
C VAL A 156 7.84 -2.78 -3.49
N GLY A 157 6.56 -2.60 -3.19
CA GLY A 157 6.10 -2.51 -1.80
C GLY A 157 5.54 -3.85 -1.35
N GLU A 158 6.07 -4.43 -0.26
CA GLU A 158 5.67 -5.72 0.27
C GLU A 158 5.40 -5.70 1.78
N GLY A 159 4.93 -6.80 2.33
CA GLY A 159 4.74 -6.97 3.76
C GLY A 159 6.04 -7.30 4.50
N GLY A 160 6.00 -7.17 5.81
CA GLY A 160 7.15 -7.38 6.70
C GLY A 160 7.92 -8.68 6.45
N PRO A 161 7.25 -9.84 6.29
CA PRO A 161 7.93 -11.10 6.02
C PRO A 161 8.81 -11.11 4.77
N GLU A 162 8.40 -10.44 3.68
CA GLU A 162 9.22 -10.36 2.46
C GLU A 162 10.49 -9.52 2.69
N LEU A 163 10.39 -8.45 3.50
CA LEU A 163 11.55 -7.68 3.89
C LEU A 163 12.46 -8.50 4.82
N ALA A 164 11.89 -9.25 5.75
CA ALA A 164 12.66 -10.14 6.61
C ALA A 164 13.45 -11.19 5.81
N LYS A 165 12.89 -11.74 4.72
CA LYS A 165 13.62 -12.64 3.79
C LYS A 165 14.89 -11.97 3.26
N GLN A 166 14.80 -10.71 2.80
CA GLN A 166 15.98 -9.99 2.29
C GLN A 166 17.02 -9.77 3.39
N LEU A 167 16.59 -9.44 4.62
CA LEU A 167 17.47 -9.31 5.78
C LEU A 167 18.17 -10.61 6.16
N LEU A 168 17.57 -11.74 5.81
CA LEU A 168 18.14 -13.09 5.97
C LEU A 168 18.88 -13.57 4.72
N ARG A 169 19.16 -12.71 3.75
CA ARG A 169 19.85 -13.00 2.48
C ARG A 169 19.09 -13.97 1.56
N HIS A 170 17.77 -14.10 1.75
CA HIS A 170 16.88 -14.85 0.85
C HIS A 170 16.31 -13.95 -0.26
N THR A 171 15.60 -14.55 -1.19
CA THR A 171 15.05 -13.88 -2.37
C THR A 171 13.56 -13.55 -2.23
N TRP A 172 13.11 -12.61 -3.02
CA TRP A 172 11.70 -12.38 -3.30
C TRP A 172 11.34 -13.17 -4.56
N ASP A 173 10.39 -14.09 -4.42
CA ASP A 173 10.05 -15.05 -5.46
C ASP A 173 8.76 -14.63 -6.19
N ALA A 174 8.81 -14.62 -7.51
CA ALA A 174 7.64 -14.26 -8.33
C ALA A 174 7.74 -14.86 -9.74
N PRO A 175 6.60 -15.16 -10.39
CA PRO A 175 6.60 -15.41 -11.82
C PRO A 175 6.98 -14.12 -12.56
N LEU A 176 7.59 -14.26 -13.74
CA LEU A 176 7.86 -13.12 -14.62
C LEU A 176 6.55 -12.39 -14.94
N PRO A 177 6.41 -11.12 -14.59
CA PRO A 177 5.17 -10.38 -14.84
C PRO A 177 5.02 -9.98 -16.30
N GLU A 178 3.78 -9.89 -16.77
CA GLU A 178 3.46 -9.18 -18.00
C GLU A 178 3.81 -7.68 -17.86
N VAL A 179 4.16 -7.06 -19.00
CA VAL A 179 4.50 -5.64 -19.06
C VAL A 179 3.46 -4.89 -19.89
N VAL A 180 2.98 -3.78 -19.36
CA VAL A 180 2.02 -2.89 -20.03
C VAL A 180 2.73 -1.61 -20.43
N LEU A 181 2.71 -1.27 -21.71
CA LEU A 181 3.19 0.02 -22.19
C LEU A 181 2.23 1.13 -21.78
N VAL A 182 2.74 2.14 -21.10
CA VAL A 182 2.06 3.43 -20.96
C VAL A 182 2.70 4.40 -21.94
N TYR A 183 2.07 4.54 -23.11
CA TYR A 183 2.57 5.40 -24.18
C TYR A 183 2.12 6.83 -23.96
N VAL A 184 3.06 7.68 -23.55
CA VAL A 184 2.81 9.06 -23.15
C VAL A 184 3.01 10.02 -24.33
N THR A 185 2.00 10.82 -24.61
CA THR A 185 2.02 11.84 -25.68
C THR A 185 1.49 13.18 -25.17
N GLY A 186 1.61 14.22 -25.99
CA GLY A 186 1.10 15.56 -25.69
C GLY A 186 1.90 16.30 -24.62
N THR A 187 1.29 17.37 -24.08
CA THR A 187 1.83 18.23 -23.01
C THR A 187 0.66 18.63 -22.12
N PRO A 188 0.80 18.60 -20.78
CA PRO A 188 -0.28 19.05 -19.89
C PRO A 188 -0.67 20.51 -20.17
N ARG A 189 -1.96 20.81 -20.07
CA ARG A 189 -2.47 22.16 -20.10
C ARG A 189 -2.20 22.88 -18.78
N ARG A 190 -2.22 24.21 -18.78
CA ARG A 190 -2.19 25.02 -17.56
C ARG A 190 -3.26 24.54 -16.57
N GLY A 191 -2.92 24.45 -15.29
CA GLY A 191 -3.82 24.03 -14.24
C GLY A 191 -4.03 22.52 -14.13
N VAL A 192 -3.45 21.71 -15.04
CA VAL A 192 -3.43 20.25 -14.98
C VAL A 192 -2.14 19.79 -14.34
N GLY A 193 -2.24 19.06 -13.22
CA GLY A 193 -1.11 18.57 -12.46
C GLY A 193 -0.93 17.06 -12.55
N PRO A 194 0.10 16.53 -11.87
CA PRO A 194 0.41 15.11 -11.88
C PRO A 194 -0.71 14.24 -11.29
N HIS A 195 -1.44 14.77 -10.32
CA HIS A 195 -2.52 14.03 -9.67
C HIS A 195 -3.73 13.84 -10.58
N ASP A 196 -4.00 14.80 -11.47
CA ASP A 196 -5.05 14.67 -12.48
C ASP A 196 -4.77 13.52 -13.44
N ALA A 197 -3.53 13.41 -13.92
CA ALA A 197 -3.08 12.29 -14.75
C ALA A 197 -3.16 10.95 -14.02
N ALA A 198 -2.74 10.94 -12.76
CA ALA A 198 -2.76 9.75 -11.93
C ALA A 198 -4.17 9.26 -11.63
N ILE A 199 -5.09 10.14 -11.22
CA ILE A 199 -6.50 9.83 -10.97
C ILE A 199 -7.16 9.31 -12.25
N ALA A 200 -6.90 9.95 -13.40
CA ALA A 200 -7.42 9.49 -14.68
C ALA A 200 -6.91 8.08 -15.04
N LEU A 201 -5.63 7.76 -14.75
CA LEU A 201 -5.06 6.43 -14.96
C LEU A 201 -5.72 5.38 -14.06
N VAL A 202 -5.91 5.69 -12.77
CA VAL A 202 -6.60 4.80 -11.82
C VAL A 202 -8.03 4.55 -12.27
N LYS A 203 -8.79 5.60 -12.63
CA LYS A 203 -10.15 5.49 -13.17
C LYS A 203 -10.21 4.55 -14.36
N ALA A 204 -9.30 4.69 -15.31
CA ALA A 204 -9.31 3.93 -16.56
C ALA A 204 -9.00 2.43 -16.35
N THR A 205 -8.20 2.08 -15.34
CA THR A 205 -7.59 0.74 -15.25
C THR A 205 -8.09 -0.12 -14.11
N PHE A 206 -8.61 0.49 -13.03
CA PHE A 206 -8.92 -0.24 -11.80
C PHE A 206 -10.11 -1.20 -11.95
N ALA A 207 -11.25 -0.74 -12.45
CA ALA A 207 -12.48 -1.53 -12.52
C ALA A 207 -12.33 -2.80 -13.38
N SER A 208 -11.56 -2.71 -14.47
CA SER A 208 -11.27 -3.84 -15.36
C SER A 208 -10.10 -4.71 -14.89
N SER A 209 -9.41 -4.34 -13.82
CA SER A 209 -8.16 -4.99 -13.39
C SER A 209 -7.10 -5.03 -14.51
N PHE A 210 -7.12 -4.03 -15.39
CA PHE A 210 -6.34 -4.01 -16.64
C PHE A 210 -4.84 -4.20 -16.44
N VAL A 211 -4.30 -3.67 -15.33
CA VAL A 211 -2.87 -3.70 -15.00
C VAL A 211 -2.54 -4.52 -13.74
N LYS A 212 -3.53 -5.24 -13.18
CA LYS A 212 -3.34 -5.99 -11.94
C LYS A 212 -2.17 -6.97 -12.03
N ASN A 213 -1.24 -6.87 -11.06
CA ASN A 213 -0.02 -7.67 -10.97
C ASN A 213 0.96 -7.55 -12.17
N ARG A 214 0.80 -6.53 -13.01
CA ARG A 214 1.66 -6.23 -14.16
C ARG A 214 2.62 -5.10 -13.84
N VAL A 215 3.69 -4.99 -14.63
CA VAL A 215 4.59 -3.83 -14.57
C VAL A 215 4.14 -2.79 -15.58
N LEU A 216 4.03 -1.54 -15.15
CA LEU A 216 3.80 -0.40 -16.04
C LEU A 216 5.15 0.13 -16.54
N GLU A 217 5.37 0.12 -17.85
CA GLU A 217 6.55 0.71 -18.46
C GLU A 217 6.15 1.96 -19.24
N PHE A 218 6.62 3.12 -18.78
CA PHE A 218 6.31 4.41 -19.35
C PHE A 218 7.33 4.79 -20.40
N ALA A 219 6.88 5.01 -21.64
CA ALA A 219 7.68 5.44 -22.76
C ALA A 219 6.87 6.38 -23.66
N GLY A 220 7.54 7.13 -24.52
CA GLY A 220 6.90 7.95 -25.52
C GLY A 220 7.28 9.43 -25.47
N PRO A 221 6.95 10.19 -26.53
CA PRO A 221 7.46 11.56 -26.73
C PRO A 221 6.96 12.59 -25.71
N GLY A 222 5.89 12.29 -24.98
CA GLY A 222 5.37 13.17 -23.93
C GLY A 222 6.24 13.21 -22.68
N ILE A 223 7.04 12.18 -22.40
CA ILE A 223 7.85 12.10 -21.18
C ILE A 223 8.85 13.26 -21.08
N ALA A 224 9.55 13.58 -22.15
CA ALA A 224 10.52 14.67 -22.17
C ALA A 224 9.90 16.07 -21.92
N LYS A 225 8.58 16.18 -21.92
CA LYS A 225 7.85 17.41 -21.62
C LYS A 225 7.52 17.56 -20.12
N LEU A 226 7.72 16.50 -19.33
CA LEU A 226 7.32 16.44 -17.93
C LEU A 226 8.51 16.72 -16.99
N PRO A 227 8.36 17.66 -16.04
CA PRO A 227 9.25 17.78 -14.90
C PRO A 227 9.34 16.47 -14.11
N ILE A 228 10.43 16.28 -13.39
CA ILE A 228 10.63 15.04 -12.63
C ILE A 228 9.59 14.87 -11.51
N ASP A 229 9.16 15.95 -10.84
CA ASP A 229 8.11 15.90 -9.82
C ASP A 229 6.75 15.49 -10.42
N PHE A 230 6.45 15.92 -11.63
CA PHE A 230 5.24 15.47 -12.32
C PHE A 230 5.24 13.95 -12.58
N ARG A 231 6.40 13.42 -13.05
CA ARG A 231 6.55 11.97 -13.24
C ARG A 231 6.45 11.20 -11.92
N ASN A 232 7.10 11.69 -10.87
CA ASN A 232 7.03 11.10 -9.52
C ASN A 232 5.61 11.08 -8.97
N GLY A 233 4.81 12.12 -9.24
CA GLY A 233 3.41 12.21 -8.80
C GLY A 233 2.51 11.18 -9.50
N ILE A 234 2.71 10.94 -10.79
CA ILE A 234 2.01 9.84 -11.49
C ILE A 234 2.52 8.49 -10.97
N ASP A 235 3.84 8.33 -10.90
CA ASP A 235 4.49 7.05 -10.58
C ASP A 235 4.05 6.49 -9.23
N VAL A 236 4.01 7.32 -8.18
CA VAL A 236 3.60 6.91 -6.83
C VAL A 236 2.14 6.43 -6.79
N MET A 237 1.29 7.01 -7.61
CA MET A 237 -0.13 6.67 -7.69
C MET A 237 -0.41 5.40 -8.51
N THR A 238 0.57 4.87 -9.24
CA THR A 238 0.41 3.59 -9.94
C THR A 238 0.06 2.45 -9.00
N THR A 239 0.41 2.55 -7.71
CA THR A 239 -0.02 1.60 -6.67
C THR A 239 -1.53 1.44 -6.62
N GLU A 240 -2.29 2.50 -6.83
CA GLU A 240 -3.76 2.49 -6.75
C GLU A 240 -4.42 1.83 -7.97
N THR A 241 -3.64 1.52 -9.01
CA THR A 241 -4.09 0.71 -10.15
C THR A 241 -3.98 -0.80 -9.90
N THR A 242 -3.42 -1.22 -8.75
CA THR A 242 -3.08 -2.60 -8.40
C THR A 242 -1.94 -3.22 -9.23
N CYS A 243 -1.15 -2.43 -9.95
CA CYS A 243 0.03 -2.92 -10.66
C CYS A 243 1.11 -3.42 -9.69
N LEU A 244 1.99 -4.28 -10.17
CA LEU A 244 3.10 -4.84 -9.37
C LEU A 244 4.19 -3.79 -9.13
N SER A 245 4.60 -3.10 -10.17
CA SER A 245 5.64 -2.08 -10.17
C SER A 245 5.51 -1.15 -11.37
N SER A 246 6.38 -0.15 -11.45
CA SER A 246 6.47 0.79 -12.56
C SER A 246 7.92 1.10 -12.90
N ILE A 247 8.19 1.45 -14.15
CA ILE A 247 9.48 1.91 -14.64
C ILE A 247 9.28 2.91 -15.78
N TRP A 248 10.11 3.94 -15.87
CA TRP A 248 10.05 4.97 -16.89
C TRP A 248 11.37 5.03 -17.67
N GLU A 249 11.28 5.40 -18.92
CA GLU A 249 12.50 5.80 -19.65
C GLU A 249 13.12 7.03 -18.98
N THR A 250 14.45 7.07 -18.97
CA THR A 250 15.21 8.13 -18.31
C THR A 250 15.83 9.07 -19.35
N ASP A 251 15.91 10.36 -19.02
CA ASP A 251 16.37 11.41 -19.90
C ASP A 251 17.15 12.48 -19.13
N GLU A 252 17.36 13.66 -19.76
CA GLU A 252 18.10 14.76 -19.17
C GLU A 252 17.43 15.35 -17.90
N GLU A 253 16.09 15.25 -17.76
CA GLU A 253 15.40 15.65 -16.51
C GLU A 253 15.75 14.68 -15.35
N THR A 254 15.79 13.38 -15.65
CA THR A 254 16.22 12.38 -14.67
C THR A 254 17.69 12.57 -14.29
N LYS A 255 18.54 12.84 -15.27
CA LYS A 255 19.97 13.13 -15.06
C LYS A 255 20.16 14.35 -14.17
N ARG A 256 19.46 15.46 -14.49
CA ARG A 256 19.51 16.69 -13.71
C ARG A 256 19.03 16.46 -12.26
N PHE A 257 18.01 15.64 -12.05
CA PHE A 257 17.58 15.29 -10.70
C PHE A 257 18.75 14.69 -9.88
N PHE A 258 19.45 13.69 -10.41
CA PHE A 258 20.59 13.09 -9.71
C PHE A 258 21.76 14.06 -9.53
N GLU A 259 22.03 14.92 -10.49
CA GLU A 259 23.06 15.97 -10.39
C GLU A 259 22.74 16.97 -9.26
N VAL A 260 21.49 17.47 -9.20
CA VAL A 260 21.03 18.37 -8.13
C VAL A 260 21.16 17.73 -6.75
N HIS A 261 20.92 16.42 -6.65
CA HIS A 261 21.06 15.68 -5.39
C HIS A 261 22.51 15.25 -5.08
N GLY A 262 23.47 15.62 -5.92
CA GLY A 262 24.91 15.30 -5.75
C GLY A 262 25.20 13.81 -5.95
N ARG A 263 24.41 13.12 -6.80
CA ARG A 263 24.50 11.68 -7.10
C ARG A 263 24.50 11.42 -8.62
N PRO A 264 25.34 12.10 -9.41
CA PRO A 264 25.33 11.94 -10.86
C PRO A 264 25.64 10.52 -11.33
N GLU A 265 26.36 9.74 -10.52
CA GLU A 265 26.67 8.32 -10.76
C GLU A 265 25.44 7.41 -10.74
N ALA A 266 24.37 7.83 -10.09
CA ALA A 266 23.11 7.07 -10.04
C ALA A 266 22.31 7.13 -11.36
N TYR A 267 22.69 8.04 -12.27
CA TYR A 267 22.04 8.14 -13.57
C TYR A 267 22.61 7.12 -14.57
N LYS A 268 21.70 6.45 -15.27
CA LYS A 268 21.97 5.73 -16.52
C LYS A 268 20.81 5.99 -17.47
N LYS A 269 21.10 6.06 -18.76
CA LYS A 269 20.04 6.11 -19.77
C LYS A 269 19.35 4.75 -19.83
N LEU A 270 18.06 4.73 -19.54
CA LEU A 270 17.19 3.58 -19.70
C LEU A 270 16.14 3.93 -20.75
N SER A 271 15.93 3.04 -21.70
CA SER A 271 14.87 3.10 -22.69
C SER A 271 14.50 1.69 -23.14
N PRO A 272 13.27 1.43 -23.60
CA PRO A 272 12.99 0.20 -24.32
C PRO A 272 13.89 0.10 -25.56
N GLU A 273 14.32 -1.11 -25.89
CA GLU A 273 15.02 -1.35 -27.15
C GLU A 273 14.04 -1.42 -28.32
N ASP A 274 14.48 -1.11 -29.52
CA ASP A 274 13.64 -1.13 -30.71
C ASP A 274 13.01 -2.53 -30.91
N GLY A 275 11.68 -2.56 -31.10
CA GLY A 275 10.92 -3.80 -31.15
C GLY A 275 10.58 -4.41 -29.80
N ALA A 276 10.66 -3.67 -28.69
CA ALA A 276 10.15 -4.12 -27.39
C ALA A 276 8.67 -4.48 -27.49
N TYR A 277 8.28 -5.64 -26.92
CA TYR A 277 6.91 -6.15 -26.92
C TYR A 277 6.27 -5.97 -25.54
N TYR A 278 5.03 -5.52 -25.56
CA TYR A 278 4.19 -5.33 -24.39
C TYR A 278 2.90 -6.11 -24.55
N ASP A 279 2.44 -6.71 -23.47
CA ASP A 279 1.22 -7.54 -23.48
C ASP A 279 -0.05 -6.72 -23.65
N ARG A 280 -0.01 -5.44 -23.25
CA ARG A 280 -1.10 -4.45 -23.35
C ARG A 280 -0.53 -3.05 -23.49
N MET A 281 -1.39 -2.09 -23.84
CA MET A 281 -0.99 -0.70 -23.94
C MET A 281 -2.07 0.25 -23.37
N ILE A 282 -1.60 1.34 -22.78
CA ILE A 282 -2.38 2.50 -22.35
C ILE A 282 -1.84 3.71 -23.13
N GLU A 283 -2.67 4.34 -23.95
CA GLU A 283 -2.33 5.63 -24.55
C GLU A 283 -2.74 6.75 -23.60
N LEU A 284 -1.75 7.50 -23.11
CA LEU A 284 -1.92 8.65 -22.23
C LEU A 284 -1.55 9.94 -23.00
N ASP A 285 -2.56 10.61 -23.52
CA ASP A 285 -2.41 11.94 -24.12
C ASP A 285 -2.62 13.01 -23.05
N LEU A 286 -1.51 13.62 -22.63
CA LEU A 286 -1.48 14.64 -21.57
C LEU A 286 -2.25 15.92 -21.97
N SER A 287 -2.40 16.20 -23.27
CA SER A 287 -3.12 17.40 -23.76
C SER A 287 -4.64 17.29 -23.60
N GLN A 288 -5.16 16.06 -23.43
CA GLN A 288 -6.59 15.77 -23.25
C GLN A 288 -6.99 15.69 -21.78
N LEU A 289 -6.05 15.83 -20.86
CA LEU A 289 -6.36 15.81 -19.45
C LEU A 289 -7.01 17.12 -19.00
N GLU A 290 -7.91 16.99 -18.04
CA GLU A 290 -8.55 18.09 -17.33
C GLU A 290 -8.32 17.95 -15.83
N PRO A 291 -8.51 19.02 -15.03
CA PRO A 291 -8.52 18.90 -13.58
C PRO A 291 -9.53 17.87 -13.09
N MET A 292 -9.07 16.94 -12.24
CA MET A 292 -9.83 15.79 -11.79
C MET A 292 -10.14 15.86 -10.29
N ILE A 293 -11.22 15.18 -9.91
CA ILE A 293 -11.57 14.90 -8.52
C ILE A 293 -11.94 13.42 -8.39
N ALA A 294 -11.43 12.76 -7.36
CA ALA A 294 -11.86 11.41 -7.00
C ALA A 294 -12.68 11.48 -5.71
N LEU A 295 -13.94 11.10 -5.79
CA LEU A 295 -14.88 11.09 -4.66
C LEU A 295 -14.65 9.92 -3.73
N PRO A 296 -15.11 9.96 -2.46
CA PRO A 296 -15.08 8.79 -1.60
C PRO A 296 -15.72 7.56 -2.27
N PHE A 297 -15.30 6.32 -2.08
CA PHE A 297 -14.35 5.82 -1.10
C PHE A 297 -13.15 5.14 -1.75
N HIS A 298 -12.87 5.44 -3.01
CA HIS A 298 -11.76 4.87 -3.78
C HIS A 298 -11.26 5.88 -4.84
N PRO A 299 -9.93 5.91 -5.15
CA PRO A 299 -9.39 6.82 -6.17
C PRO A 299 -9.97 6.63 -7.58
N SER A 300 -10.55 5.47 -7.87
CA SER A 300 -11.22 5.19 -9.17
C SER A 300 -12.61 5.82 -9.30
N ASN A 301 -13.23 6.26 -8.20
CA ASN A 301 -14.50 7.00 -8.24
C ASN A 301 -14.26 8.46 -8.66
N ALA A 302 -13.82 8.65 -9.89
CA ALA A 302 -13.22 9.88 -10.35
C ALA A 302 -13.97 10.51 -11.54
N TYR A 303 -13.94 11.84 -11.58
CA TYR A 303 -14.61 12.67 -12.57
C TYR A 303 -13.71 13.86 -12.92
N THR A 304 -13.94 14.52 -14.07
CA THR A 304 -13.42 15.89 -14.19
C THR A 304 -14.10 16.77 -13.15
N ILE A 305 -13.42 17.80 -12.65
CA ILE A 305 -14.07 18.71 -11.67
C ILE A 305 -15.32 19.34 -12.28
N ARG A 306 -15.31 19.65 -13.58
CA ARG A 306 -16.47 20.19 -14.31
C ARG A 306 -17.65 19.24 -14.33
N ASP A 307 -17.41 17.95 -14.67
CA ASP A 307 -18.46 16.93 -14.65
C ASP A 307 -19.02 16.73 -13.23
N PHE A 308 -18.14 16.74 -12.22
CA PHE A 308 -18.55 16.67 -10.83
C PHE A 308 -19.46 17.86 -10.45
N LEU A 309 -19.04 19.08 -10.75
CA LEU A 309 -19.83 20.28 -10.42
C LEU A 309 -21.18 20.30 -11.14
N ALA A 310 -21.24 19.87 -12.40
CA ALA A 310 -22.48 19.78 -13.16
C ALA A 310 -23.44 18.71 -12.62
N ASN A 311 -22.95 17.66 -11.98
CA ASN A 311 -23.74 16.52 -11.50
C ASN A 311 -23.61 16.31 -9.97
N ALA A 312 -23.22 17.36 -9.22
CA ALA A 312 -22.87 17.25 -7.81
C ALA A 312 -23.97 16.66 -6.93
N GLN A 313 -25.24 17.02 -7.20
CA GLN A 313 -26.41 16.52 -6.48
C GLN A 313 -26.50 14.99 -6.57
N GLU A 314 -26.40 14.43 -7.77
CA GLU A 314 -26.49 12.99 -8.00
C GLU A 314 -25.28 12.24 -7.43
N LEU A 315 -24.08 12.76 -7.70
CA LEU A 315 -22.84 12.11 -7.30
C LEU A 315 -22.65 12.09 -5.78
N LEU A 316 -22.93 13.19 -5.08
CA LEU A 316 -22.86 13.26 -3.63
C LEU A 316 -23.97 12.43 -2.97
N ALA A 317 -25.19 12.41 -3.56
CA ALA A 317 -26.26 11.52 -3.08
C ALA A 317 -25.85 10.05 -3.19
N GLY A 318 -25.15 9.67 -4.26
CA GLY A 318 -24.59 8.32 -4.43
C GLY A 318 -23.58 7.97 -3.32
N VAL A 319 -22.67 8.89 -3.01
CA VAL A 319 -21.70 8.71 -1.90
C VAL A 319 -22.41 8.57 -0.55
N GLU A 320 -23.42 9.40 -0.28
CA GLU A 320 -24.23 9.30 0.95
C GLU A 320 -24.95 7.96 1.05
N ALA A 321 -25.55 7.49 -0.04
CA ALA A 321 -26.26 6.21 -0.07
C ALA A 321 -25.31 5.04 0.21
N GLU A 322 -24.12 5.06 -0.38
CA GLU A 322 -23.09 4.06 -0.12
C GLU A 322 -22.59 4.13 1.33
N ALA A 323 -22.35 5.33 1.86
CA ALA A 323 -21.94 5.52 3.26
C ALA A 323 -23.00 4.99 4.23
N LYS A 324 -24.28 5.31 4.03
CA LYS A 324 -25.39 4.84 4.85
C LYS A 324 -25.54 3.32 4.80
N LYS A 325 -25.31 2.71 3.64
CA LYS A 325 -25.29 1.25 3.50
C LYS A 325 -24.17 0.61 4.29
N ARG A 326 -22.94 1.18 4.23
CA ARG A 326 -21.78 0.67 4.95
C ARG A 326 -21.87 0.89 6.45
N TRP A 327 -22.37 2.05 6.87
CA TRP A 327 -22.45 2.47 8.27
C TRP A 327 -23.82 3.05 8.60
N PRO A 328 -24.81 2.20 8.90
CA PRO A 328 -26.18 2.66 9.18
C PRO A 328 -26.32 3.64 10.34
N LYS A 329 -25.33 3.67 11.25
CA LYS A 329 -25.30 4.58 12.41
C LYS A 329 -24.65 5.92 12.10
N ALA A 330 -23.92 6.05 10.99
CA ALA A 330 -23.25 7.29 10.63
C ALA A 330 -24.28 8.33 10.14
N ASN A 331 -24.13 9.54 10.62
CA ASN A 331 -24.98 10.65 10.22
C ASN A 331 -24.32 11.36 9.02
N VAL A 332 -24.74 11.01 7.80
CA VAL A 332 -24.10 11.44 6.54
C VAL A 332 -24.95 12.48 5.82
N HIS A 333 -24.39 13.68 5.63
CA HIS A 333 -25.03 14.86 5.03
C HIS A 333 -24.05 15.63 4.12
N LEU A 334 -23.59 15.01 3.02
CA LEU A 334 -22.69 15.68 2.05
C LEU A 334 -23.45 16.60 1.08
N LEU A 335 -24.74 16.40 0.89
CA LEU A 335 -25.57 17.28 0.07
C LEU A 335 -25.64 18.71 0.63
N ASP A 336 -25.43 18.89 1.93
CA ASP A 336 -25.34 20.21 2.58
C ASP A 336 -24.15 21.03 2.07
N LYS A 337 -23.20 20.42 1.36
CA LYS A 337 -22.08 21.13 0.70
C LYS A 337 -22.49 21.84 -0.59
N ILE A 338 -23.70 21.61 -1.08
CA ILE A 338 -24.23 22.26 -2.27
C ILE A 338 -25.08 23.46 -1.84
N HIS A 339 -24.50 24.62 -1.86
CA HIS A 339 -25.20 25.89 -1.53
C HIS A 339 -24.55 27.07 -2.25
N ASP A 340 -25.22 28.21 -2.26
CA ASP A 340 -24.77 29.48 -2.87
C ASP A 340 -24.24 29.34 -4.31
N GLY A 341 -24.89 28.47 -5.09
CA GLY A 341 -24.56 28.23 -6.50
C GLY A 341 -23.22 27.51 -6.71
N GLY A 342 -22.75 26.76 -5.74
CA GLY A 342 -21.49 25.97 -5.84
C GLY A 342 -21.46 24.75 -4.93
N VAL A 343 -20.36 24.05 -4.97
CA VAL A 343 -20.02 22.98 -4.02
C VAL A 343 -18.86 23.47 -3.17
N TRP A 344 -18.99 23.30 -1.85
CA TRP A 344 -18.04 23.85 -0.89
C TRP A 344 -17.32 22.75 -0.13
N ALA A 345 -16.02 22.90 0.00
CA ALA A 345 -15.17 22.05 0.84
C ALA A 345 -14.88 22.75 2.18
N ASP A 346 -14.54 21.96 3.19
CA ASP A 346 -14.18 22.45 4.53
C ASP A 346 -12.67 22.48 4.73
N GLN A 347 -11.93 21.70 3.94
CA GLN A 347 -10.49 21.52 4.13
C GLN A 347 -9.78 21.23 2.81
N GLY A 348 -8.59 21.82 2.64
CA GLY A 348 -7.62 21.51 1.59
C GLY A 348 -6.30 21.05 2.20
N ILE A 349 -5.73 19.95 1.70
CA ILE A 349 -4.46 19.39 2.17
C ILE A 349 -3.56 19.06 1.00
N ILE A 350 -2.33 19.59 1.02
CA ILE A 350 -1.26 19.24 0.10
C ILE A 350 -0.18 18.52 0.92
N ALA A 351 -0.05 17.19 0.76
CA ALA A 351 0.79 16.40 1.65
C ALA A 351 1.35 15.13 1.02
N GLY A 352 2.29 14.53 1.73
CA GLY A 352 2.85 13.22 1.44
C GLY A 352 3.74 13.17 0.21
N CYS A 353 4.03 11.96 -0.23
CA CYS A 353 4.94 11.69 -1.34
C CYS A 353 4.38 12.06 -2.72
N ALA A 354 3.07 12.29 -2.83
CA ALA A 354 2.40 12.74 -4.04
C ALA A 354 2.25 14.27 -4.06
N GLY A 355 1.66 14.87 -3.02
CA GLY A 355 1.33 16.29 -2.99
C GLY A 355 2.46 17.20 -2.51
N GLY A 356 3.23 16.77 -1.49
CA GLY A 356 4.20 17.61 -0.81
C GLY A 356 5.52 17.87 -1.55
N MET A 357 5.62 17.57 -2.85
CA MET A 357 6.79 17.82 -3.68
C MET A 357 6.95 19.31 -4.01
N PHE A 358 8.17 19.70 -4.35
CA PHE A 358 8.56 21.10 -4.54
C PHE A 358 7.68 21.81 -5.60
N ASP A 359 7.59 21.27 -6.81
CA ASP A 359 6.85 21.90 -7.93
C ASP A 359 5.35 22.06 -7.59
N ASN A 360 4.74 21.14 -6.86
CA ASN A 360 3.32 21.22 -6.48
C ASN A 360 3.05 22.35 -5.48
N ILE A 361 3.92 22.51 -4.48
CA ILE A 361 3.76 23.55 -3.45
C ILE A 361 4.10 24.92 -4.03
N ASP A 362 5.13 25.01 -4.85
CA ASP A 362 5.53 26.26 -5.51
C ASP A 362 4.40 26.79 -6.40
N GLU A 363 3.84 25.96 -7.26
CA GLU A 363 2.73 26.38 -8.15
C GLU A 363 1.43 26.68 -7.37
N ALA A 364 1.13 25.91 -6.29
CA ALA A 364 0.00 26.23 -5.41
C ALA A 364 0.15 27.61 -4.74
N ALA A 365 1.35 27.97 -4.33
CA ALA A 365 1.63 29.30 -3.79
C ALA A 365 1.47 30.41 -4.82
N GLN A 366 1.89 30.18 -6.07
CA GLN A 366 1.68 31.12 -7.17
C GLN A 366 0.18 31.37 -7.43
N ILE A 367 -0.63 30.32 -7.39
CA ILE A 367 -2.10 30.42 -7.53
C ILE A 367 -2.70 31.24 -6.37
N LEU A 368 -2.22 31.06 -5.16
CA LEU A 368 -2.72 31.76 -3.97
C LEU A 368 -2.18 33.18 -3.82
N ARG A 369 -1.12 33.55 -4.51
CA ARG A 369 -0.44 34.84 -4.37
C ARG A 369 -1.42 36.03 -4.47
N GLY A 370 -1.38 36.89 -3.46
CA GLY A 370 -2.30 38.05 -3.36
C GLY A 370 -3.75 37.71 -3.05
N GLY A 371 -4.03 36.45 -2.74
CA GLY A 371 -5.31 35.95 -2.27
C GLY A 371 -5.33 35.61 -0.78
N SER A 372 -6.40 34.97 -0.32
CA SER A 372 -6.57 34.48 1.05
C SER A 372 -7.41 33.21 1.04
N VAL A 373 -7.17 32.30 1.98
CA VAL A 373 -8.05 31.15 2.24
C VAL A 373 -9.39 31.55 2.87
N GLY A 374 -9.56 32.82 3.18
CA GLY A 374 -10.78 33.39 3.78
C GLY A 374 -10.81 33.25 5.31
N SER A 375 -11.89 33.77 5.90
CA SER A 375 -12.17 33.77 7.35
C SER A 375 -13.29 32.79 7.74
N GLY A 376 -13.73 31.93 6.83
CA GLY A 376 -14.77 30.93 7.05
C GLY A 376 -14.20 29.65 7.66
N TYR A 377 -14.95 28.56 7.53
CA TYR A 377 -14.54 27.24 8.04
C TYR A 377 -13.44 26.57 7.21
N PHE A 378 -13.25 26.97 5.95
CA PHE A 378 -12.24 26.37 5.10
C PHE A 378 -10.84 26.59 5.67
N SER A 379 -10.06 25.53 5.73
CA SER A 379 -8.65 25.57 6.12
C SER A 379 -7.77 24.88 5.09
N MET A 380 -6.53 25.35 4.94
CA MET A 380 -5.54 24.73 4.05
C MET A 380 -4.28 24.40 4.80
N SER A 381 -3.84 23.14 4.75
CA SER A 381 -2.57 22.66 5.29
C SER A 381 -1.64 22.20 4.19
N VAL A 382 -0.36 22.58 4.31
CA VAL A 382 0.72 22.21 3.37
C VAL A 382 1.84 21.51 4.13
N TYR A 383 2.18 20.31 3.69
CA TYR A 383 3.23 19.47 4.24
C TYR A 383 4.33 19.25 3.20
N PRO A 384 5.43 19.99 3.21
CA PRO A 384 6.57 19.69 2.34
C PRO A 384 7.06 18.26 2.59
N THR A 385 7.39 17.54 1.52
CA THR A 385 7.68 16.12 1.58
C THR A 385 9.01 15.79 2.29
N SER A 386 9.93 16.77 2.39
CA SER A 386 11.20 16.66 3.11
C SER A 386 11.70 18.01 3.60
N VAL A 387 12.62 18.02 4.58
CA VAL A 387 13.25 19.25 5.05
C VAL A 387 14.04 19.95 3.94
N PRO A 388 14.79 19.25 3.06
CA PRO A 388 15.38 19.91 1.90
C PRO A 388 14.38 20.67 1.02
N VAL A 389 13.22 20.09 0.76
CA VAL A 389 12.11 20.77 0.03
C VAL A 389 11.60 21.97 0.82
N SER A 390 11.32 21.81 2.12
CA SER A 390 10.86 22.90 2.98
C SER A 390 11.86 24.06 3.01
N LEU A 391 13.15 23.76 3.08
CA LEU A 391 14.22 24.75 3.11
C LEU A 391 14.34 25.49 1.76
N ALA A 392 14.20 24.77 0.63
CA ALA A 392 14.21 25.39 -0.70
C ALA A 392 13.01 26.34 -0.88
N LEU A 393 11.80 25.92 -0.49
CA LEU A 393 10.59 26.76 -0.52
C LEU A 393 10.73 28.01 0.39
N THR A 394 11.35 27.86 1.56
CA THR A 394 11.60 28.97 2.48
C THR A 394 12.59 29.98 1.87
N ARG A 395 13.69 29.51 1.28
CA ARG A 395 14.70 30.37 0.64
C ARG A 395 14.17 31.14 -0.57
N LEU A 396 13.16 30.60 -1.24
CA LEU A 396 12.47 31.26 -2.37
C LEU A 396 11.32 32.18 -1.94
N GLY A 397 11.03 32.31 -0.63
CA GLY A 397 9.91 33.10 -0.13
C GLY A 397 8.54 32.44 -0.34
N VAL A 398 8.48 31.23 -0.85
CA VAL A 398 7.22 30.47 -1.08
C VAL A 398 6.50 30.20 0.23
N THR A 399 7.24 29.80 1.27
CA THR A 399 6.68 29.57 2.61
C THR A 399 6.05 30.85 3.18
N GLU A 400 6.72 31.99 3.06
CA GLU A 400 6.22 33.30 3.47
C GLU A 400 4.91 33.61 2.73
N SER A 401 4.93 33.52 1.40
CA SER A 401 3.74 33.78 0.56
C SER A 401 2.53 32.92 0.95
N LEU A 402 2.73 31.64 1.28
CA LEU A 402 1.66 30.76 1.74
C LEU A 402 1.11 31.19 3.11
N LEU A 403 2.00 31.52 4.06
CA LEU A 403 1.59 32.00 5.40
C LEU A 403 0.78 33.29 5.33
N GLU A 404 1.14 34.22 4.45
CA GLU A 404 0.40 35.48 4.23
C GLU A 404 -1.04 35.22 3.75
N THR A 405 -1.30 34.13 3.04
CA THR A 405 -2.65 33.75 2.58
C THR A 405 -3.50 33.09 3.66
N GLY A 406 -2.93 32.75 4.81
CA GLY A 406 -3.57 32.01 5.91
C GLY A 406 -3.43 30.49 5.79
N ALA A 407 -2.62 29.96 4.86
CA ALA A 407 -2.32 28.54 4.80
C ALA A 407 -1.43 28.11 5.98
N ILE A 408 -1.58 26.88 6.44
CA ILE A 408 -0.85 26.31 7.59
C ILE A 408 0.29 25.47 7.08
N ILE A 409 1.53 25.83 7.41
CA ILE A 409 2.71 25.03 7.04
C ILE A 409 3.01 24.03 8.14
N LYS A 410 3.13 22.77 7.76
CA LYS A 410 3.38 21.63 8.67
C LYS A 410 4.74 20.98 8.37
N PRO A 411 5.34 20.24 9.31
CA PRO A 411 6.55 19.45 9.04
C PRO A 411 6.27 18.27 8.10
N SER A 412 7.33 17.69 7.54
CA SER A 412 7.25 16.49 6.68
C SER A 412 6.63 15.32 7.44
N PHE A 413 5.46 14.84 6.97
CA PHE A 413 4.67 13.83 7.66
C PHE A 413 3.68 13.15 6.72
N CYS A 414 3.50 11.84 6.87
CA CYS A 414 2.54 11.04 6.09
C CYS A 414 1.12 10.99 6.68
N GLY A 415 0.91 11.57 7.86
CA GLY A 415 -0.34 11.46 8.62
C GLY A 415 -1.63 11.69 7.86
N PRO A 416 -1.77 12.75 7.07
CA PRO A 416 -3.00 12.99 6.30
C PRO A 416 -3.39 11.88 5.34
N CYS A 417 -2.45 11.02 4.90
CA CYS A 417 -2.74 9.90 4.03
C CYS A 417 -3.45 8.73 4.73
N PHE A 418 -3.39 8.66 6.08
CA PHE A 418 -3.95 7.53 6.84
C PHE A 418 -4.73 7.91 8.12
N GLY A 419 -5.14 9.16 8.24
CA GLY A 419 -6.01 9.62 9.33
C GLY A 419 -5.31 9.97 10.64
N ALA A 420 -4.02 10.33 10.58
CA ALA A 420 -3.27 10.84 11.71
C ALA A 420 -2.94 12.33 11.50
N GLY A 421 -3.71 13.20 12.12
CA GLY A 421 -3.60 14.66 11.96
C GLY A 421 -4.45 15.25 10.83
N ASP A 422 -4.78 16.51 10.95
CA ASP A 422 -5.66 17.27 10.05
C ASP A 422 -6.98 16.54 9.72
N VAL A 423 -7.64 16.04 10.75
CA VAL A 423 -8.94 15.38 10.66
C VAL A 423 -10.03 16.46 10.42
N PRO A 424 -10.90 16.29 9.42
CA PRO A 424 -12.00 17.23 9.20
C PRO A 424 -13.11 17.07 10.26
N SER A 425 -13.99 18.05 10.34
CA SER A 425 -15.20 17.97 11.19
C SER A 425 -16.14 16.86 10.72
N ASN A 426 -17.11 16.49 11.57
CA ASN A 426 -18.19 15.58 11.18
C ASN A 426 -18.93 16.15 9.95
N ASN A 427 -19.19 15.32 8.95
CA ASN A 427 -19.71 15.69 7.63
C ASN A 427 -18.84 16.70 6.86
N GLY A 428 -17.58 16.88 7.25
CA GLY A 428 -16.62 17.69 6.51
C GLY A 428 -16.25 17.07 5.16
N LEU A 429 -16.09 17.92 4.13
CA LEU A 429 -15.55 17.54 2.83
C LEU A 429 -14.09 18.01 2.75
N SER A 430 -13.15 17.06 2.72
CA SER A 430 -11.71 17.32 2.68
C SER A 430 -11.13 17.02 1.30
N LEU A 431 -10.50 18.02 0.69
CA LEU A 431 -9.80 17.87 -0.60
C LEU A 431 -8.33 17.63 -0.34
N ARG A 432 -7.78 16.52 -0.85
CA ARG A 432 -6.41 16.12 -0.54
C ARG A 432 -5.60 15.79 -1.79
N HIS A 433 -4.44 16.38 -1.91
CA HIS A 433 -3.38 15.85 -2.76
C HIS A 433 -2.55 14.89 -1.92
N THR A 434 -3.10 13.70 -1.73
CA THR A 434 -2.51 12.55 -1.06
C THR A 434 -2.78 11.31 -1.92
N THR A 435 -2.45 10.12 -1.46
CA THR A 435 -2.54 8.93 -2.32
C THR A 435 -3.87 8.19 -2.25
N ARG A 436 -4.64 8.31 -1.15
CA ARG A 436 -5.85 7.49 -0.91
C ARG A 436 -6.98 8.26 -0.25
N ASN A 437 -8.19 7.87 -0.61
CA ASN A 437 -9.44 8.33 -0.01
C ASN A 437 -10.35 7.16 0.42
N PHE A 438 -9.74 6.07 0.86
CA PHE A 438 -10.45 4.90 1.36
C PHE A 438 -11.29 5.24 2.58
N PRO A 439 -12.33 4.41 2.89
CA PRO A 439 -13.22 4.64 4.03
C PRO A 439 -12.48 4.91 5.34
N ASN A 440 -12.89 5.96 6.04
CA ASN A 440 -12.40 6.36 7.37
C ASN A 440 -10.89 6.66 7.49
N ARG A 441 -10.21 6.86 6.36
CA ARG A 441 -8.79 7.26 6.37
C ARG A 441 -8.56 8.71 6.81
N GLU A 442 -9.60 9.48 6.97
CA GLU A 442 -9.57 10.82 7.53
C GLU A 442 -9.65 10.85 9.06
N GLY A 443 -9.92 9.71 9.70
CA GLY A 443 -9.97 9.57 11.15
C GLY A 443 -11.37 9.57 11.77
N SER A 444 -12.45 9.60 10.98
CA SER A 444 -13.82 9.49 11.50
C SER A 444 -14.10 8.10 12.09
N LYS A 445 -15.03 8.04 13.06
CA LYS A 445 -15.49 6.83 13.72
C LYS A 445 -16.99 6.62 13.47
N PRO A 446 -17.37 5.92 12.41
CA PRO A 446 -18.78 5.73 12.05
C PRO A 446 -19.62 5.02 13.11
N GLY A 447 -18.99 4.16 13.94
CA GLY A 447 -19.64 3.54 15.09
C GLY A 447 -20.12 4.53 16.16
N GLU A 448 -19.50 5.71 16.20
CA GLU A 448 -19.87 6.84 17.08
C GLU A 448 -20.74 7.89 16.33
N GLY A 449 -21.27 7.55 15.15
CA GLY A 449 -22.10 8.45 14.34
C GLY A 449 -21.32 9.44 13.47
N GLN A 450 -19.97 9.36 13.44
CA GLN A 450 -19.11 10.27 12.71
C GLN A 450 -18.94 9.83 11.26
N PHE A 451 -18.80 10.81 10.38
CA PHE A 451 -18.45 10.62 8.97
C PHE A 451 -17.73 11.87 8.43
N ALA A 452 -16.78 11.69 7.53
CA ALA A 452 -16.23 12.76 6.72
C ALA A 452 -15.88 12.23 5.33
N GLY A 453 -16.06 13.07 4.31
CA GLY A 453 -15.74 12.73 2.91
C GLY A 453 -14.33 13.18 2.56
N VAL A 454 -13.48 12.25 2.07
CA VAL A 454 -12.20 12.61 1.47
C VAL A 454 -12.28 12.51 -0.04
N CYS A 455 -11.98 13.62 -0.73
CA CYS A 455 -11.78 13.65 -2.16
C CYS A 455 -10.30 13.82 -2.48
N LEU A 456 -9.80 13.12 -3.51
CA LEU A 456 -8.48 13.39 -4.05
C LEU A 456 -8.58 14.46 -5.13
N MET A 457 -7.65 15.41 -5.09
CA MET A 457 -7.56 16.50 -6.06
C MET A 457 -6.13 17.02 -6.17
N ASP A 458 -5.72 17.51 -7.34
CA ASP A 458 -4.40 18.11 -7.52
C ASP A 458 -4.18 19.37 -6.69
N ALA A 459 -2.96 19.63 -6.27
CA ALA A 459 -2.54 20.77 -5.46
C ALA A 459 -2.96 22.11 -6.09
N ARG A 460 -2.94 22.21 -7.40
CA ARG A 460 -3.33 23.41 -8.16
C ARG A 460 -4.82 23.73 -7.98
N SER A 461 -5.68 22.71 -8.12
CA SER A 461 -7.13 22.88 -7.91
C SER A 461 -7.50 23.02 -6.43
N ILE A 462 -6.73 22.44 -5.51
CA ILE A 462 -6.87 22.73 -4.06
C ILE A 462 -6.55 24.20 -3.78
N ALA A 463 -5.47 24.73 -4.34
CA ALA A 463 -5.11 26.15 -4.19
C ALA A 463 -6.14 27.09 -4.82
N ALA A 464 -6.68 26.73 -5.99
CA ALA A 464 -7.78 27.48 -6.63
C ALA A 464 -9.05 27.49 -5.76
N THR A 465 -9.40 26.36 -5.19
CA THR A 465 -10.51 26.22 -4.24
C THR A 465 -10.28 27.06 -2.98
N ALA A 466 -9.06 27.01 -2.42
CA ALA A 466 -8.66 27.79 -1.26
C ALA A 466 -8.77 29.31 -1.53
N ARG A 467 -8.28 29.78 -2.69
CA ARG A 467 -8.40 31.19 -3.12
C ARG A 467 -9.83 31.65 -3.20
N ASN A 468 -10.78 30.74 -3.47
CA ASN A 468 -12.23 31.01 -3.52
C ASN A 468 -12.93 30.65 -2.20
N GLY A 469 -12.20 30.63 -1.06
CA GLY A 469 -12.75 30.44 0.29
C GLY A 469 -13.35 29.07 0.55
N GLY A 470 -13.00 28.06 -0.23
CA GLY A 470 -13.51 26.69 -0.12
C GLY A 470 -14.49 26.28 -1.23
N ARG A 471 -14.89 27.18 -2.10
CA ARG A 471 -15.71 26.83 -3.27
C ARG A 471 -14.89 26.04 -4.27
N ILE A 472 -15.27 24.80 -4.54
CA ILE A 472 -14.52 23.89 -5.43
C ILE A 472 -14.38 24.52 -6.81
N THR A 473 -13.13 24.71 -7.23
CA THR A 473 -12.76 25.42 -8.46
C THR A 473 -11.63 24.65 -9.16
N PRO A 474 -11.78 24.29 -10.43
CA PRO A 474 -10.67 23.72 -11.21
C PRO A 474 -9.62 24.80 -11.51
N ALA A 475 -8.34 24.44 -11.42
CA ALA A 475 -7.23 25.40 -11.51
C ALA A 475 -7.11 26.06 -12.89
N ASP A 476 -7.56 25.39 -13.95
CA ASP A 476 -7.51 25.91 -15.33
C ASP A 476 -8.52 27.05 -15.60
N GLU A 477 -9.45 27.32 -14.67
CA GLU A 477 -10.33 28.47 -14.71
C GLU A 477 -9.67 29.77 -14.21
N LEU A 478 -8.57 29.65 -13.47
CA LEU A 478 -7.86 30.83 -12.98
C LEU A 478 -6.89 31.38 -14.03
N ASP A 479 -6.85 32.72 -14.08
CA ASP A 479 -5.84 33.39 -14.94
C ASP A 479 -4.54 33.60 -14.16
N TYR A 480 -3.58 32.69 -14.38
CA TYR A 480 -2.21 32.76 -13.85
C TYR A 480 -1.23 32.17 -14.86
N THR A 481 0.02 32.59 -14.79
CA THR A 481 1.09 32.02 -15.59
C THR A 481 2.04 31.29 -14.66
N PRO A 482 2.14 29.94 -14.75
CA PRO A 482 3.05 29.20 -13.88
C PRO A 482 4.50 29.51 -14.21
N GLU A 483 5.28 29.86 -13.20
CA GLU A 483 6.72 30.03 -13.27
C GLU A 483 7.40 28.80 -12.68
N ARG A 484 8.38 28.23 -13.36
CA ARG A 484 9.14 27.10 -12.84
C ARG A 484 10.40 27.58 -12.15
N HIS A 485 10.45 27.48 -10.83
CA HIS A 485 11.65 27.75 -10.05
C HIS A 485 12.57 26.52 -9.99
N PRO A 486 13.91 26.71 -10.04
CA PRO A 486 14.83 25.59 -9.95
C PRO A 486 14.91 25.08 -8.49
N TYR A 487 14.66 23.80 -8.30
CA TYR A 487 14.88 23.15 -7.03
C TYR A 487 16.37 23.08 -6.69
N GLN A 488 16.72 23.41 -5.44
CA GLN A 488 18.06 23.32 -4.89
C GLN A 488 18.09 22.39 -3.68
N PHE A 489 18.75 21.26 -3.81
CA PHE A 489 18.90 20.30 -2.75
C PHE A 489 20.07 20.67 -1.81
N ASP A 490 19.78 20.79 -0.51
CA ASP A 490 20.79 21.02 0.51
C ASP A 490 21.12 19.71 1.25
N LYS A 491 22.17 19.02 0.80
CA LYS A 491 22.64 17.75 1.39
C LYS A 491 23.06 17.86 2.86
N THR A 492 23.37 19.07 3.35
CA THR A 492 23.81 19.25 4.74
C THR A 492 22.71 18.97 5.77
N VAL A 493 21.45 19.06 5.35
CA VAL A 493 20.30 18.72 6.18
C VAL A 493 20.39 17.27 6.68
N TYR A 494 20.52 16.34 5.75
CA TYR A 494 20.63 14.92 6.09
C TYR A 494 21.95 14.57 6.75
N ALA A 495 23.08 15.16 6.31
CA ALA A 495 24.38 14.94 6.92
C ALA A 495 24.44 15.29 8.42
N ARG A 496 23.57 16.23 8.87
CA ARG A 496 23.50 16.64 10.28
C ARG A 496 22.56 15.79 11.14
N ARG A 497 21.60 15.11 10.53
CA ARG A 497 20.50 14.50 11.29
C ARG A 497 20.32 13.00 11.06
N VAL A 498 20.65 12.51 9.88
CA VAL A 498 20.50 11.09 9.54
C VAL A 498 21.72 10.31 10.05
N TYR A 499 21.47 9.25 10.81
CA TYR A 499 22.52 8.30 11.16
C TYR A 499 22.68 7.30 10.01
N ASN A 500 23.88 7.16 9.49
CA ASN A 500 24.22 6.15 8.49
C ASN A 500 25.31 5.23 9.05
N GLY A 501 24.93 4.03 9.43
CA GLY A 501 25.79 2.96 9.91
C GLY A 501 25.97 1.81 8.94
N PHE A 502 25.50 1.94 7.70
CA PHE A 502 25.58 0.84 6.73
C PHE A 502 27.04 0.40 6.51
N GLY A 503 27.27 -0.92 6.57
CA GLY A 503 28.62 -1.51 6.50
C GLY A 503 29.44 -1.39 7.78
N HIS A 504 28.90 -0.76 8.84
CA HIS A 504 29.57 -0.57 10.12
C HIS A 504 28.66 -0.99 11.29
N PRO A 505 28.23 -2.27 11.39
CA PRO A 505 27.41 -2.74 12.49
C PRO A 505 28.16 -2.67 13.80
N GLN A 506 27.43 -2.38 14.88
CA GLN A 506 27.93 -2.33 16.25
C GLN A 506 27.25 -3.44 17.07
N PRO A 507 27.68 -4.72 17.00
CA PRO A 507 26.97 -5.86 17.59
C PRO A 507 26.71 -5.73 19.10
N GLU A 508 27.60 -5.05 19.83
CA GLU A 508 27.49 -4.82 21.27
C GLU A 508 26.42 -3.78 21.67
N THR A 509 25.87 -3.05 20.69
CA THR A 509 24.78 -2.12 20.97
C THR A 509 23.56 -2.88 21.48
N LYS A 510 23.06 -2.50 22.65
CA LYS A 510 21.81 -3.06 23.19
C LYS A 510 20.62 -2.50 22.44
N LEU A 511 19.71 -3.37 22.03
CA LEU A 511 18.40 -2.93 21.56
C LEU A 511 17.61 -2.31 22.73
N ILE A 512 17.04 -1.14 22.49
CA ILE A 512 16.23 -0.45 23.48
C ILE A 512 14.77 -0.80 23.21
N MET A 513 14.22 -1.68 24.05
CA MET A 513 12.83 -2.12 23.97
C MET A 513 11.95 -1.23 24.84
N GLY A 514 10.95 -0.57 24.26
CA GLY A 514 9.92 0.09 25.05
C GLY A 514 8.89 -0.91 25.61
N PRO A 515 8.09 -0.53 26.60
CA PRO A 515 7.09 -1.42 27.20
C PRO A 515 6.04 -1.98 26.22
N ASN A 516 5.81 -1.27 25.13
CA ASN A 516 4.87 -1.71 24.07
C ASN A 516 5.53 -2.57 23.00
N ILE A 517 6.84 -2.71 22.96
CA ILE A 517 7.53 -3.54 21.97
C ILE A 517 7.62 -4.97 22.50
N THR A 518 6.87 -5.87 21.89
CA THR A 518 6.82 -7.28 22.30
C THR A 518 7.24 -8.21 21.17
N ASP A 519 7.75 -9.37 21.54
CA ASP A 519 8.04 -10.42 20.57
C ASP A 519 6.73 -11.06 20.03
N TRP A 520 6.84 -11.74 18.91
CA TRP A 520 5.75 -12.51 18.34
C TRP A 520 5.39 -13.70 19.23
N PRO A 521 4.10 -14.06 19.38
CA PRO A 521 3.71 -15.26 20.09
C PRO A 521 4.19 -16.52 19.34
N ARG A 522 4.28 -17.64 20.05
CA ARG A 522 4.66 -18.92 19.46
C ARG A 522 3.66 -19.29 18.35
N MET A 523 4.20 -19.61 17.17
CA MET A 523 3.44 -20.15 16.04
C MET A 523 3.64 -21.66 15.95
N TYR A 524 2.58 -22.39 15.66
CA TYR A 524 2.62 -23.84 15.58
C TYR A 524 2.64 -24.30 14.12
N GLU A 525 3.25 -25.48 13.89
CA GLU A 525 3.21 -26.16 12.61
C GLU A 525 1.78 -26.54 12.21
N LEU A 526 1.57 -26.71 10.89
CA LEU A 526 0.28 -27.15 10.37
C LEU A 526 -0.05 -28.58 10.85
N GLY A 527 -1.25 -28.80 11.34
CA GLY A 527 -1.76 -30.12 11.70
C GLY A 527 -2.02 -31.02 10.49
N GLU A 528 -2.20 -32.33 10.73
CA GLU A 528 -2.57 -33.28 9.67
C GLU A 528 -3.91 -32.91 9.02
N HIS A 529 -4.88 -32.56 9.86
CA HIS A 529 -6.22 -32.10 9.48
C HIS A 529 -6.48 -30.71 10.06
N LEU A 530 -7.42 -29.97 9.47
CA LEU A 530 -7.92 -28.70 10.01
C LEU A 530 -9.40 -28.78 10.34
N LEU A 531 -9.77 -28.19 11.45
CA LEU A 531 -11.14 -27.82 11.77
C LEU A 531 -11.18 -26.29 11.93
N LEU A 532 -11.80 -25.62 10.95
CA LEU A 532 -11.83 -24.18 10.87
C LEU A 532 -13.23 -23.68 11.28
N GLU A 533 -13.31 -22.80 12.27
CA GLU A 533 -14.56 -22.12 12.60
C GLU A 533 -14.64 -20.79 11.85
N LEU A 534 -15.73 -20.54 11.14
CA LEU A 534 -16.00 -19.28 10.48
C LEU A 534 -16.22 -18.18 11.53
N ALA A 535 -15.20 -17.37 11.79
CA ALA A 535 -15.28 -16.27 12.74
C ALA A 535 -15.88 -15.00 12.13
N ALA A 536 -15.75 -14.82 10.80
CA ALA A 536 -16.39 -13.75 10.04
C ALA A 536 -16.74 -14.20 8.62
N VAL A 537 -17.86 -13.70 8.11
CA VAL A 537 -18.35 -13.92 6.72
C VAL A 537 -18.72 -12.55 6.14
N ILE A 538 -18.04 -12.14 5.04
CA ILE A 538 -18.14 -10.80 4.45
C ILE A 538 -18.46 -10.95 2.95
N HIS A 539 -19.66 -10.52 2.56
CA HIS A 539 -20.13 -10.61 1.17
C HIS A 539 -19.97 -9.31 0.36
N ASP A 540 -19.28 -8.32 0.89
CA ASP A 540 -18.97 -7.11 0.12
C ASP A 540 -18.09 -7.45 -1.11
N PRO A 541 -18.25 -6.73 -2.24
CA PRO A 541 -17.47 -6.99 -3.45
C PRO A 541 -15.96 -6.96 -3.24
N VAL A 542 -15.48 -6.07 -2.36
CA VAL A 542 -14.07 -5.96 -1.96
C VAL A 542 -14.01 -5.68 -0.46
N THR A 543 -13.11 -6.34 0.26
CA THR A 543 -12.80 -6.04 1.66
C THR A 543 -11.38 -5.45 1.72
N THR A 544 -11.30 -4.20 2.16
CA THR A 544 -10.02 -3.49 2.25
C THR A 544 -9.19 -3.92 3.45
N THR A 545 -7.89 -3.68 3.37
CA THR A 545 -7.01 -3.93 4.53
C THR A 545 -7.31 -3.00 5.70
N ASP A 546 -7.88 -1.81 5.46
CA ASP A 546 -8.31 -0.90 6.53
C ASP A 546 -9.60 -1.36 7.23
N GLU A 547 -10.41 -2.20 6.59
CA GLU A 547 -11.52 -2.92 7.23
C GLU A 547 -11.01 -4.13 8.02
N LEU A 548 -9.99 -4.83 7.50
CA LEU A 548 -9.35 -5.94 8.21
C LEU A 548 -8.58 -5.47 9.45
N ILE A 549 -7.85 -4.35 9.35
CA ILE A 549 -7.13 -3.72 10.46
C ILE A 549 -7.08 -2.19 10.27
N PRO A 550 -7.72 -1.38 11.12
CA PRO A 550 -7.79 0.08 10.97
C PRO A 550 -6.40 0.74 11.06
N SER A 551 -5.90 1.33 9.98
CA SER A 551 -4.52 1.80 9.89
C SER A 551 -4.18 2.96 10.82
N GLY A 552 -5.00 4.01 10.85
CA GLY A 552 -4.74 5.22 11.66
C GLY A 552 -4.86 4.97 13.16
N GLU A 553 -5.98 4.37 13.58
CA GLU A 553 -6.30 4.10 14.98
C GLU A 553 -5.30 3.16 15.66
N THR A 554 -4.71 2.24 14.90
CA THR A 554 -3.83 1.20 15.42
C THR A 554 -2.35 1.51 15.29
N SER A 555 -1.99 2.66 14.74
CA SER A 555 -0.59 3.01 14.44
C SER A 555 0.34 2.88 15.65
N SER A 556 -0.14 3.23 16.84
CA SER A 556 0.62 3.16 18.10
C SER A 556 0.88 1.73 18.60
N TYR A 557 0.16 0.73 18.09
CA TYR A 557 0.27 -0.66 18.57
C TYR A 557 0.99 -1.60 17.60
N ARG A 558 1.54 -1.06 16.50
CA ARG A 558 2.18 -1.86 15.45
C ARG A 558 3.38 -2.69 15.92
N SER A 559 4.02 -2.28 17.00
CA SER A 559 5.16 -2.98 17.62
C SER A 559 4.74 -4.00 18.69
N ASN A 560 3.43 -4.17 18.91
CA ASN A 560 2.85 -5.13 19.85
C ASN A 560 1.81 -6.00 19.12
N PRO A 561 2.22 -7.16 18.60
CA PRO A 561 1.33 -8.02 17.81
C PRO A 561 0.05 -8.43 18.55
N LEU A 562 0.15 -8.72 19.85
CA LEU A 562 -0.99 -9.11 20.68
C LEU A 562 -1.98 -7.95 20.83
N ARG A 563 -1.48 -6.77 21.15
CA ARG A 563 -2.34 -5.58 21.31
C ARG A 563 -2.94 -5.14 19.99
N LEU A 564 -2.16 -5.18 18.91
CA LEU A 564 -2.64 -4.83 17.57
C LEU A 564 -3.79 -5.75 17.13
N ALA A 565 -3.66 -7.04 17.38
CA ALA A 565 -4.67 -8.03 16.98
C ALA A 565 -6.06 -7.77 17.58
N GLU A 566 -6.16 -7.07 18.73
CA GLU A 566 -7.44 -6.68 19.34
C GLU A 566 -8.30 -5.77 18.45
N PHE A 567 -7.71 -5.17 17.40
CA PHE A 567 -8.42 -4.29 16.48
C PHE A 567 -8.83 -4.99 15.17
N THR A 568 -8.55 -6.29 15.02
CA THR A 568 -8.87 -7.03 13.80
C THR A 568 -10.37 -6.99 13.53
N LEU A 569 -10.76 -6.52 12.33
CA LEU A 569 -12.16 -6.36 11.89
C LEU A 569 -13.05 -5.53 12.84
N SER A 570 -12.47 -4.80 13.80
CA SER A 570 -13.20 -4.07 14.86
C SER A 570 -14.27 -3.11 14.32
N ARG A 571 -14.04 -2.52 13.13
CA ARG A 571 -15.00 -1.61 12.49
C ARG A 571 -16.04 -2.32 11.62
N ARG A 572 -15.73 -3.53 11.12
CA ARG A 572 -16.56 -4.25 10.15
C ARG A 572 -17.34 -5.40 10.77
N VAL A 573 -16.67 -6.20 11.60
CA VAL A 573 -17.24 -7.35 12.33
C VAL A 573 -16.76 -7.29 13.79
N PRO A 574 -17.34 -6.45 14.66
CA PRO A 574 -16.87 -6.26 16.04
C PRO A 574 -16.78 -7.55 16.85
N ASP A 575 -17.63 -8.54 16.55
CA ASP A 575 -17.65 -9.84 17.21
C ASP A 575 -16.53 -10.80 16.77
N TYR A 576 -15.71 -10.41 15.77
CA TYR A 576 -14.63 -11.27 15.27
C TYR A 576 -13.59 -11.60 16.36
N VAL A 577 -13.08 -10.58 17.05
CA VAL A 577 -12.00 -10.75 18.06
C VAL A 577 -12.45 -11.63 19.21
N PRO A 578 -13.63 -11.42 19.85
CA PRO A 578 -14.13 -12.34 20.88
C PRO A 578 -14.24 -13.80 20.39
N ARG A 579 -14.82 -14.03 19.22
CA ARG A 579 -14.94 -15.39 18.64
C ARG A 579 -13.57 -16.01 18.37
N ALA A 580 -12.68 -15.29 17.71
CA ALA A 580 -11.34 -15.80 17.40
C ALA A 580 -10.56 -16.19 18.68
N LYS A 581 -10.67 -15.39 19.74
CA LYS A 581 -10.06 -15.71 21.05
C LYS A 581 -10.66 -16.95 21.70
N GLU A 582 -11.97 -17.13 21.63
CA GLU A 582 -12.64 -18.32 22.13
C GLU A 582 -12.16 -19.58 21.38
N ILE A 583 -12.06 -19.49 20.04
CA ILE A 583 -11.55 -20.57 19.20
C ILE A 583 -10.09 -20.88 19.56
N ALA A 584 -9.25 -19.85 19.70
CA ALA A 584 -7.86 -20.01 20.08
C ALA A 584 -7.67 -20.63 21.48
N ALA A 585 -8.53 -20.29 22.43
CA ALA A 585 -8.51 -20.87 23.77
C ALA A 585 -8.81 -22.38 23.74
N LYS A 586 -9.81 -22.81 22.96
CA LYS A 586 -10.12 -24.23 22.75
C LYS A 586 -8.96 -25.01 22.13
N GLU A 587 -8.24 -24.42 21.16
CA GLU A 587 -7.03 -25.03 20.60
C GLU A 587 -5.90 -25.12 21.62
N ALA A 588 -5.73 -24.12 22.49
CA ALA A 588 -4.77 -24.15 23.58
C ALA A 588 -5.08 -25.28 24.57
N GLU A 589 -6.32 -25.40 25.01
CA GLU A 589 -6.81 -26.50 25.89
C GLU A 589 -6.55 -27.85 25.26
N ARG A 590 -6.86 -28.03 23.98
CA ARG A 590 -6.58 -29.27 23.24
C ARG A 590 -5.08 -29.62 23.25
N ARG A 591 -4.22 -28.62 23.04
CA ARG A 591 -2.75 -28.81 23.05
C ARG A 591 -2.20 -29.14 24.44
N GLU A 592 -2.87 -28.73 25.50
CA GLU A 592 -2.54 -29.06 26.88
C GLU A 592 -3.09 -30.45 27.30
N GLY A 593 -3.71 -31.16 26.36
CA GLY A 593 -4.21 -32.51 26.56
C GLY A 593 -5.65 -32.57 27.12
N SER A 594 -6.36 -31.44 27.13
CA SER A 594 -7.78 -31.41 27.40
C SER A 594 -8.59 -31.83 26.18
N ASN A 595 -9.81 -32.30 26.41
CA ASN A 595 -10.72 -32.74 25.34
C ASN A 595 -11.95 -31.83 25.28
N PRO A 596 -11.91 -30.67 24.62
CA PRO A 596 -13.06 -29.76 24.50
C PRO A 596 -14.26 -30.49 23.88
N SER A 597 -15.37 -30.50 24.59
CA SER A 597 -16.55 -31.31 24.24
C SER A 597 -17.21 -30.92 22.92
N ASP A 598 -17.14 -29.64 22.55
CA ASP A 598 -17.68 -29.12 21.31
C ASP A 598 -16.78 -29.49 20.08
N ILE A 599 -15.46 -29.50 20.24
CA ILE A 599 -14.54 -30.02 19.23
C ILE A 599 -14.75 -31.51 19.00
N LEU A 600 -14.87 -32.30 20.09
CA LEU A 600 -15.18 -33.73 20.00
C LEU A 600 -16.53 -33.98 19.33
N ALA A 601 -17.57 -33.24 19.68
CA ALA A 601 -18.87 -33.32 19.03
C ALA A 601 -18.80 -32.98 17.52
N ALA A 602 -18.01 -31.98 17.14
CA ALA A 602 -17.79 -31.66 15.73
C ALA A 602 -17.05 -32.77 15.00
N LEU A 603 -15.96 -33.27 15.55
CA LEU A 603 -15.14 -34.35 14.96
C LEU A 603 -15.92 -35.67 14.85
N SER A 604 -16.81 -35.99 15.78
CA SER A 604 -17.69 -37.17 15.70
C SER A 604 -18.64 -37.16 14.52
N ARG A 605 -18.88 -35.99 13.93
CA ARG A 605 -19.68 -35.86 12.69
C ARG A 605 -18.89 -36.23 11.44
N VAL A 606 -17.57 -36.23 11.46
CA VAL A 606 -16.72 -36.50 10.29
C VAL A 606 -15.88 -37.77 10.42
N GLY A 607 -15.77 -38.36 11.61
CA GLY A 607 -15.05 -39.62 11.83
C GLY A 607 -14.92 -40.02 13.29
N ASP A 608 -13.90 -40.80 13.59
CA ASP A 608 -13.55 -41.19 14.95
C ASP A 608 -12.96 -39.96 15.68
N ALA A 609 -13.77 -39.37 16.57
CA ALA A 609 -13.42 -38.10 17.21
C ALA A 609 -12.15 -38.19 18.09
N GLU A 610 -11.92 -39.31 18.79
CA GLU A 610 -10.75 -39.50 19.65
C GLU A 610 -9.47 -39.63 18.83
N ALA A 611 -9.52 -40.35 17.70
CA ALA A 611 -8.40 -40.48 16.79
C ALA A 611 -8.10 -39.15 16.09
N LEU A 612 -9.11 -38.42 15.68
CA LEU A 612 -8.97 -37.12 14.98
C LEU A 612 -8.52 -36.00 15.91
N LEU A 613 -8.88 -36.00 17.20
CA LEU A 613 -8.59 -34.92 18.12
C LEU A 613 -7.08 -34.61 18.22
N ASN A 614 -6.24 -35.63 18.21
CA ASN A 614 -4.79 -35.47 18.35
C ASN A 614 -4.10 -34.97 17.07
N THR A 615 -4.71 -35.18 15.92
CA THR A 615 -4.15 -34.87 14.58
C THR A 615 -4.80 -33.64 13.92
N THR A 616 -5.93 -33.18 14.44
CA THR A 616 -6.67 -32.02 13.91
C THR A 616 -6.27 -30.76 14.64
N GLN A 617 -5.83 -29.74 13.89
CA GLN A 617 -5.60 -28.40 14.40
C GLN A 617 -6.89 -27.60 14.28
N PHE A 618 -7.29 -26.95 15.37
CA PHE A 618 -8.46 -26.10 15.43
C PHE A 618 -8.08 -24.63 15.32
N GLY A 619 -8.83 -23.85 14.56
CA GLY A 619 -8.57 -22.42 14.43
C GLY A 619 -9.65 -21.65 13.72
N SER A 620 -9.51 -20.33 13.72
CA SER A 620 -10.47 -19.44 13.07
C SER A 620 -10.20 -19.28 11.57
N CYS A 621 -11.27 -18.97 10.83
CA CYS A 621 -11.24 -18.65 9.41
C CYS A 621 -12.10 -17.41 9.12
N VAL A 622 -11.68 -16.62 8.14
CA VAL A 622 -12.46 -15.52 7.58
C VAL A 622 -12.85 -15.87 6.15
N PHE A 623 -14.14 -15.74 5.83
CA PHE A 623 -14.59 -15.69 4.45
C PHE A 623 -14.79 -14.23 4.02
N ALA A 624 -14.30 -13.86 2.85
CA ALA A 624 -14.61 -12.59 2.19
C ALA A 624 -14.54 -12.75 0.67
N ASN A 625 -15.43 -12.11 -0.08
CA ASN A 625 -15.46 -12.27 -1.54
C ASN A 625 -14.12 -11.94 -2.21
N LYS A 626 -13.54 -10.78 -1.86
CA LYS A 626 -12.26 -10.31 -2.43
C LYS A 626 -11.47 -9.50 -1.39
N PRO A 627 -10.76 -10.16 -0.45
CA PRO A 627 -10.04 -9.49 0.62
C PRO A 627 -8.67 -8.97 0.19
N GLY A 628 -8.19 -7.91 0.90
CA GLY A 628 -6.79 -7.51 0.92
C GLY A 628 -6.42 -6.38 -0.03
N ASP A 629 -7.37 -5.53 -0.42
CA ASP A 629 -7.06 -4.27 -1.09
C ASP A 629 -6.66 -3.20 -0.06
N GLY A 630 -5.57 -2.50 -0.30
CA GLY A 630 -5.08 -1.45 0.60
C GLY A 630 -3.61 -1.58 1.00
N SER A 631 -3.19 -0.91 2.09
CA SER A 631 -1.79 -0.79 2.51
C SER A 631 -1.36 -1.73 3.65
N ALA A 632 -2.21 -1.94 4.63
CA ALA A 632 -1.89 -2.71 5.84
C ALA A 632 -2.00 -4.23 5.64
N ARG A 633 -1.50 -4.75 4.51
CA ARG A 633 -1.67 -6.15 4.10
C ARG A 633 -1.01 -7.15 5.03
N GLU A 634 0.16 -6.80 5.54
CA GLU A 634 0.89 -7.64 6.48
C GLU A 634 0.13 -7.74 7.80
N GLN A 635 -0.27 -6.61 8.39
CA GLN A 635 -1.00 -6.60 9.65
C GLN A 635 -2.40 -7.22 9.51
N ALA A 636 -3.04 -7.07 8.35
CA ALA A 636 -4.31 -7.72 8.06
C ALA A 636 -4.22 -9.26 8.11
N ALA A 637 -3.06 -9.83 7.78
CA ALA A 637 -2.80 -11.27 7.89
C ALA A 637 -2.28 -11.65 9.29
N SER A 638 -1.21 -10.97 9.76
CA SER A 638 -0.55 -11.32 11.03
C SER A 638 -1.48 -11.23 12.24
N CYS A 639 -2.38 -10.23 12.27
CA CYS A 639 -3.33 -10.08 13.37
C CYS A 639 -4.34 -11.22 13.44
N GLN A 640 -4.81 -11.72 12.32
CA GLN A 640 -5.64 -12.92 12.27
C GLN A 640 -4.87 -14.13 12.79
N LYS A 641 -3.62 -14.31 12.36
CA LYS A 641 -2.76 -15.41 12.82
C LYS A 641 -2.50 -15.36 14.32
N VAL A 642 -2.22 -14.18 14.87
CA VAL A 642 -2.02 -13.98 16.32
C VAL A 642 -3.25 -14.37 17.13
N LEU A 643 -4.45 -14.19 16.58
CA LEU A 643 -5.72 -14.62 17.16
C LEU A 643 -6.11 -16.07 16.86
N GLY A 644 -5.18 -16.88 16.33
CA GLY A 644 -5.45 -18.29 16.02
C GLY A 644 -6.04 -18.53 14.63
N GLY A 645 -5.95 -17.56 13.73
CA GLY A 645 -6.36 -17.70 12.32
C GLY A 645 -5.49 -18.70 11.56
N LEU A 646 -6.12 -19.64 10.83
CA LEU A 646 -5.42 -20.67 10.06
C LEU A 646 -5.68 -20.58 8.55
N ALA A 647 -6.74 -19.89 8.16
CA ALA A 647 -7.09 -19.75 6.75
C ALA A 647 -7.90 -18.49 6.45
N ASN A 648 -7.83 -18.05 5.20
CA ASN A 648 -8.84 -17.21 4.57
C ASN A 648 -9.49 -17.99 3.44
N ILE A 649 -10.80 -17.87 3.27
CA ILE A 649 -11.56 -18.43 2.14
C ILE A 649 -12.11 -17.25 1.34
N CYS A 650 -11.91 -17.24 0.02
CA CYS A 650 -12.40 -16.17 -0.85
C CYS A 650 -12.62 -16.68 -2.27
N TYR A 651 -13.26 -15.88 -3.13
CA TYR A 651 -13.28 -16.17 -4.57
C TYR A 651 -12.00 -15.71 -5.26
N GLU A 652 -11.47 -14.55 -4.83
CA GLU A 652 -10.25 -13.96 -5.36
C GLU A 652 -9.56 -13.10 -4.30
N PHE A 653 -8.24 -13.17 -4.19
CA PHE A 653 -7.47 -12.21 -3.42
C PHE A 653 -7.34 -10.88 -4.19
N ALA A 654 -7.64 -9.75 -3.56
CA ALA A 654 -7.56 -8.44 -4.19
C ALA A 654 -6.15 -8.13 -4.72
N THR A 655 -5.11 -8.56 -4.01
CA THR A 655 -3.71 -8.39 -4.41
C THR A 655 -2.89 -9.64 -4.13
N LYS A 656 -1.86 -9.88 -4.97
CA LYS A 656 -0.84 -10.92 -4.73
C LYS A 656 -0.21 -10.73 -3.34
N ARG A 657 0.05 -9.47 -2.95
CA ARG A 657 0.73 -9.14 -1.69
C ARG A 657 -0.04 -9.61 -0.45
N TYR A 658 -1.36 -9.46 -0.42
CA TYR A 658 -2.13 -9.96 0.72
C TYR A 658 -2.11 -11.49 0.77
N ARG A 659 -2.24 -12.16 -0.37
CA ARG A 659 -2.10 -13.63 -0.47
C ARG A 659 -0.73 -14.10 0.04
N SER A 660 0.36 -13.45 -0.41
CA SER A 660 1.73 -13.78 0.05
C SER A 660 1.89 -13.56 1.55
N ASN A 661 1.29 -12.51 2.12
CA ASN A 661 1.31 -12.30 3.56
C ASN A 661 0.55 -13.39 4.33
N CYS A 662 -0.59 -13.87 3.82
CA CYS A 662 -1.28 -15.00 4.43
C CYS A 662 -0.34 -16.23 4.46
N ILE A 663 0.32 -16.55 3.35
CA ILE A 663 1.27 -17.67 3.26
C ILE A 663 2.42 -17.49 4.26
N ASN A 664 3.06 -16.32 4.28
CA ASN A 664 4.19 -16.04 5.17
C ASN A 664 3.84 -16.13 6.67
N TRP A 665 2.59 -15.86 7.00
CA TRP A 665 2.05 -16.09 8.35
C TRP A 665 1.47 -17.48 8.56
N GLY A 666 1.63 -18.42 7.61
CA GLY A 666 1.16 -19.79 7.71
C GLY A 666 -0.36 -19.91 7.75
N MET A 667 -1.06 -19.01 7.08
CA MET A 667 -2.50 -19.09 6.86
C MET A 667 -2.78 -19.57 5.44
N LEU A 668 -3.60 -20.60 5.32
CA LEU A 668 -3.97 -21.18 4.02
C LEU A 668 -4.82 -20.19 3.21
N PRO A 669 -4.37 -19.79 2.02
CA PRO A 669 -5.09 -18.85 1.17
C PRO A 669 -6.06 -19.59 0.24
N PHE A 670 -7.12 -20.16 0.80
CA PHE A 670 -8.10 -20.92 0.05
C PHE A 670 -8.92 -20.05 -0.90
N THR A 671 -9.15 -20.55 -2.10
CA THR A 671 -10.06 -19.95 -3.08
C THR A 671 -11.17 -20.94 -3.47
N LEU A 672 -12.30 -20.39 -3.91
CA LEU A 672 -13.43 -21.08 -4.46
C LEU A 672 -13.57 -20.79 -5.94
N ASP A 673 -14.15 -21.71 -6.70
CA ASP A 673 -14.53 -21.44 -8.08
C ASP A 673 -15.62 -20.37 -8.15
N ALA A 674 -15.57 -19.54 -9.19
CA ALA A 674 -16.54 -18.49 -9.42
C ALA A 674 -17.97 -19.08 -9.51
N GLY A 675 -18.88 -18.53 -8.72
CA GLY A 675 -20.28 -18.99 -8.69
C GLY A 675 -20.57 -20.11 -7.70
N THR A 676 -19.56 -20.67 -6.99
CA THR A 676 -19.81 -21.57 -5.86
C THR A 676 -20.60 -20.83 -4.78
N PRO A 677 -21.81 -21.28 -4.38
CA PRO A 677 -22.54 -20.63 -3.31
C PRO A 677 -21.77 -20.71 -1.98
N PHE A 678 -21.71 -19.59 -1.25
CA PHE A 678 -21.16 -19.56 0.10
C PHE A 678 -22.19 -18.90 1.04
N ASP A 679 -23.17 -19.69 1.46
CA ASP A 679 -24.31 -19.30 2.31
C ASP A 679 -24.15 -19.76 3.77
N TYR A 680 -22.89 -19.92 4.19
CA TYR A 680 -22.53 -20.30 5.56
C TYR A 680 -22.46 -19.10 6.49
N ALA A 681 -22.59 -19.34 7.78
CA ALA A 681 -22.65 -18.31 8.80
C ALA A 681 -21.46 -18.40 9.78
N PRO A 682 -21.13 -17.31 10.49
CA PRO A 682 -20.18 -17.38 11.61
C PRO A 682 -20.62 -18.45 12.62
N GLY A 683 -19.67 -19.29 13.06
CA GLY A 683 -19.90 -20.45 13.92
C GLY A 683 -20.10 -21.77 13.18
N ASP A 684 -20.32 -21.78 11.84
CA ASP A 684 -20.21 -22.99 11.04
C ASP A 684 -18.76 -23.45 10.96
N LEU A 685 -18.54 -24.76 10.90
CA LEU A 685 -17.22 -25.37 10.90
C LEU A 685 -16.87 -25.93 9.52
N VAL A 686 -15.63 -25.78 9.11
CA VAL A 686 -15.09 -26.36 7.85
C VAL A 686 -13.99 -27.36 8.23
N PHE A 687 -14.25 -28.63 8.02
CA PHE A 687 -13.28 -29.71 8.23
C PHE A 687 -12.52 -29.96 6.93
N VAL A 688 -11.18 -29.85 6.97
CA VAL A 688 -10.29 -30.10 5.83
C VAL A 688 -9.39 -31.29 6.16
N PRO A 689 -9.73 -32.50 5.69
CA PRO A 689 -8.95 -33.70 5.97
C PRO A 689 -7.62 -33.71 5.18
N ASP A 690 -6.62 -34.34 5.75
CA ASP A 690 -5.29 -34.59 5.13
C ASP A 690 -4.62 -33.35 4.54
N VAL A 691 -4.87 -32.18 5.10
CA VAL A 691 -4.40 -30.91 4.56
C VAL A 691 -2.87 -30.87 4.46
N ARG A 692 -2.15 -31.34 5.49
CA ARG A 692 -0.70 -31.42 5.52
C ARG A 692 -0.18 -32.33 4.40
N LYS A 693 -0.67 -33.55 4.33
CA LYS A 693 -0.30 -34.55 3.33
C LYS A 693 -0.58 -34.09 1.90
N ARG A 694 -1.68 -33.35 1.67
CA ARG A 694 -2.01 -32.78 0.38
C ARG A 694 -1.03 -31.68 -0.03
N LEU A 695 -0.66 -30.80 0.90
CA LEU A 695 0.36 -29.77 0.67
C LEU A 695 1.73 -30.41 0.36
N GLU A 696 2.16 -31.40 1.13
CA GLU A 696 3.43 -32.14 0.90
C GLU A 696 3.50 -32.76 -0.50
N LYS A 697 2.36 -33.24 -1.01
CA LYS A 697 2.24 -33.80 -2.37
C LYS A 697 2.09 -32.75 -3.47
N GLY A 698 1.96 -31.48 -3.12
CA GLY A 698 1.74 -30.40 -4.06
C GLY A 698 0.36 -30.39 -4.69
N CYS A 699 -0.65 -30.96 -4.01
CA CYS A 699 -2.04 -30.88 -4.46
C CYS A 699 -2.53 -29.42 -4.41
N GLU A 700 -3.35 -29.04 -5.38
CA GLU A 700 -3.99 -27.72 -5.42
C GLU A 700 -5.44 -27.76 -4.94
N ASP A 701 -6.06 -28.95 -4.89
CA ASP A 701 -7.45 -29.18 -4.49
C ASP A 701 -7.54 -29.79 -3.10
N PHE A 702 -8.42 -29.22 -2.28
CA PHE A 702 -8.64 -29.60 -0.88
C PHE A 702 -10.15 -29.83 -0.64
N PRO A 703 -10.64 -31.05 -0.81
CA PRO A 703 -12.01 -31.40 -0.40
C PRO A 703 -12.22 -31.12 1.08
N ALA A 704 -13.34 -30.51 1.41
CA ALA A 704 -13.71 -30.15 2.76
C ALA A 704 -15.18 -30.47 3.03
N GLU A 705 -15.52 -30.64 4.30
CA GLU A 705 -16.90 -30.79 4.78
C GLU A 705 -17.29 -29.58 5.62
N VAL A 706 -18.40 -28.93 5.29
CA VAL A 706 -18.96 -27.87 6.13
C VAL A 706 -19.98 -28.47 7.09
N LEU A 707 -19.77 -28.22 8.37
CA LEU A 707 -20.64 -28.68 9.46
C LEU A 707 -21.45 -27.48 9.94
N ARG A 708 -22.70 -27.36 9.48
CA ARG A 708 -23.57 -26.25 9.90
C ARG A 708 -24.01 -26.41 11.34
N GLN A 709 -24.25 -25.32 12.03
CA GLN A 709 -24.84 -25.29 13.37
C GLN A 709 -26.23 -25.91 13.39
N THR A 710 -26.97 -25.92 12.29
CA THR A 710 -28.25 -26.58 12.11
C THR A 710 -28.18 -28.11 12.18
N GLY A 711 -26.96 -28.69 12.15
CA GLY A 711 -26.75 -30.14 12.07
C GLY A 711 -26.56 -30.68 10.66
N GLU A 712 -26.77 -29.88 9.63
CA GLU A 712 -26.57 -30.26 8.24
C GLU A 712 -25.08 -30.35 7.89
N LYS A 713 -24.75 -31.15 6.89
CA LYS A 713 -23.42 -31.22 6.26
C LYS A 713 -23.49 -30.80 4.80
N ALA A 714 -22.43 -30.17 4.31
CA ALA A 714 -22.26 -29.84 2.90
C ALA A 714 -20.83 -30.13 2.46
N GLU A 715 -20.66 -30.55 1.22
CA GLU A 715 -19.31 -30.68 0.62
C GLU A 715 -18.84 -29.32 0.09
N LEU A 716 -17.56 -29.04 0.22
CA LEU A 716 -16.93 -27.84 -0.29
C LEU A 716 -15.59 -28.19 -0.90
N LEU A 717 -15.31 -27.71 -2.12
CA LEU A 717 -14.00 -27.85 -2.73
C LEU A 717 -13.23 -26.53 -2.61
N LEU A 718 -12.11 -26.57 -1.91
CA LEU A 718 -11.20 -25.45 -1.71
C LEU A 718 -9.96 -25.62 -2.60
N HIS A 719 -9.37 -24.51 -3.04
CA HIS A 719 -8.18 -24.52 -3.89
C HIS A 719 -7.05 -23.68 -3.28
N VAL A 720 -5.80 -24.15 -3.43
CA VAL A 720 -4.59 -23.36 -3.21
C VAL A 720 -3.70 -23.56 -4.42
N LYS A 721 -3.79 -22.66 -5.39
CA LYS A 721 -3.11 -22.77 -6.68
C LYS A 721 -1.79 -22.01 -6.70
N GLY A 722 -0.79 -22.54 -7.45
CA GLY A 722 0.45 -21.83 -7.78
C GLY A 722 1.35 -21.54 -6.59
N LEU A 723 1.47 -22.45 -5.62
CA LEU A 723 2.46 -22.38 -4.55
C LEU A 723 3.85 -22.75 -5.06
N THR A 724 4.85 -21.96 -4.72
CA THR A 724 6.25 -22.37 -4.85
C THR A 724 6.59 -23.44 -3.82
N PRO A 725 7.68 -24.23 -3.99
CA PRO A 725 8.13 -25.17 -2.97
C PRO A 725 8.35 -24.50 -1.60
N ASP A 726 9.01 -23.35 -1.58
CA ASP A 726 9.29 -22.61 -0.34
C ASP A 726 8.00 -22.11 0.35
N GLU A 727 7.04 -21.60 -0.41
CA GLU A 727 5.72 -21.18 0.13
C GLU A 727 4.96 -22.36 0.75
N ARG A 728 5.10 -23.53 0.17
CA ARG A 728 4.51 -24.77 0.69
C ARG A 728 5.14 -25.17 2.01
N ASP A 729 6.47 -25.16 2.08
CA ASP A 729 7.21 -25.45 3.29
C ASP A 729 6.92 -24.44 4.42
N ILE A 730 6.76 -23.14 4.09
CA ILE A 730 6.37 -22.11 5.05
C ILE A 730 4.99 -22.42 5.66
N LEU A 731 4.03 -22.84 4.85
CA LEU A 731 2.70 -23.25 5.34
C LEU A 731 2.80 -24.48 6.23
N LEU A 732 3.58 -25.48 5.86
CA LEU A 732 3.81 -26.69 6.66
C LEU A 732 4.48 -26.40 8.00
N ASP A 733 5.47 -25.49 8.01
CA ASP A 733 6.19 -25.06 9.21
C ASP A 733 5.37 -24.07 10.09
N GLY A 734 4.21 -23.63 9.60
CA GLY A 734 3.24 -22.79 10.33
C GLY A 734 3.48 -21.29 10.25
N CYS A 735 4.66 -20.84 9.83
CA CYS A 735 4.99 -19.47 9.42
C CYS A 735 6.43 -19.34 8.93
N LEU A 736 6.75 -18.22 8.31
CA LEU A 736 8.08 -17.89 7.81
C LEU A 736 9.16 -17.92 8.91
N MET A 737 8.87 -17.46 10.12
CA MET A 737 9.83 -17.48 11.24
C MET A 737 10.26 -18.91 11.59
N ASN A 738 9.31 -19.82 11.69
CA ASN A 738 9.60 -21.23 11.96
C ASN A 738 10.39 -21.88 10.81
N TYR A 739 10.01 -21.56 9.57
CA TYR A 739 10.69 -22.07 8.37
C TYR A 739 12.19 -21.74 8.39
N TYR A 740 12.55 -20.49 8.68
CA TYR A 740 13.95 -20.09 8.76
C TYR A 740 14.65 -20.58 10.04
N ALA A 741 13.97 -20.57 11.17
CA ALA A 741 14.55 -21.09 12.43
C ALA A 741 14.97 -22.57 12.35
N LYS A 742 14.31 -23.35 11.48
CA LYS A 742 14.67 -24.77 11.24
C LYS A 742 15.83 -24.96 10.25
N ARG A 743 16.06 -24.01 9.36
CA ARG A 743 17.01 -24.12 8.23
C ARG A 743 18.22 -23.19 8.35
N GLY A 744 18.24 -22.30 9.34
CA GLY A 744 19.33 -21.36 9.65
C GLY A 744 20.17 -21.76 10.81
#